data_dea1eee5481b3f350bfa6d3ee6b361dc
#
_entry.id   dea1eee5481b3f350bfa6d3ee6b361dc
#
_cell.length_a   1.000
_cell.length_b   1.000
_cell.length_c   1.000
_cell.angle_alpha   90.00
_cell.angle_beta   90.00
_cell.angle_gamma   90.00
#
_symmetry.space_group_name_H-M   'P 1'
#
loop_
_entity.id
_entity.type
_entity.pdbx_description
1 polymer ?
#
loop_
_entity_poly.entity_id
_entity_poly.type
_entity_poly.pdbx_seq_one_letter_code
_entity_poly.pdbx_strand_id
1 'polypeptide(L)'
;MNFVLPRRPAAFAALATGLFSAVLGLWLMRHYPVEPIAATALWAAIAVAGFFGWRVLPLLVPALVPVIGFAPWTGWITFEELDLLVLAVAAGGYTAIALTAPPHKPVAWRYRTLRWRAAVRVLMAVFALSAFIAVWRGFDQAGGVDFGFWQGFQEPMNSLRAGKSFFLVLLLLPLWQKASDLRPSSVQRLSRAAWVLVLITTSLGALWERWVYTGLLDFSTDYRTTSLFWEMNVGGASLDGALALSLPFAMLWAMRERRPLRFVAALAVLLLAFYASLTTFSRGVYLAVPAGMALCAILWAVQRREAPETSRQDPSASGSFPGAGSKVPLGGAIGVIAGTALAAWVLFGAGGYRALLALAGSVAVLLAMPASRAAWPRGQMRALLVLSIVPALLLALLGGLLIDLVPKGAYLIDGVVVLIGLGLAWLWRGGLTQPSQAFALAVVWMASLAGAGLVATHWGGGRDAIGIAAVLTLLAVAWIATQWSPRVGAGLRTAGWRVRGLVWTACLLACAVVAALGGGAYIGQRMSTGQQDFEGRLEHWRVSLGLLKSMDEWLLGKGSGRYPASFANGGPFDERVGDYRLNPPRSEVPASGLPGAEPFPHPTVTLTSGLHTMGNGEMFRLSQRVPAVSGEVAATVMLRTQFKTQLRVEVCEKFLLYPMRCVDREAVVEPKGGAWQPVELKLGQAPADFGGPAWAPRRLVASVTQNWRGGVIEIASISIVDSVHGPVLRNGDFNDGLARWFFTSDRNHMPFHMKSLPAHVLFEQGLFGLALWTSLLVTVLVRLSFGAGRHHPLSPAVVGGLAGFVIVGLFDSLIDAPRIAFLFYALMALGLGLRASSRKSHRPGDPDSRLELETLQPELESAFEAAPEVRRAMAAAGVKLKGPPR
;
A
#
# COMPACT_ATOMS: atom_id res chain seq x y z
N MET A 1 -2.91 15.31 37.95
CA MET A 1 -3.60 14.01 37.71
C MET A 1 -3.78 13.28 39.02
N ASN A 2 -5.01 13.15 39.52
CA ASN A 2 -5.25 12.35 40.72
C ASN A 2 -5.34 10.88 40.31
N PHE A 3 -4.36 10.08 40.66
CA PHE A 3 -4.36 8.63 40.43
C PHE A 3 -5.31 7.99 41.44
N VAL A 4 -6.38 7.41 40.96
CA VAL A 4 -7.36 6.70 41.79
C VAL A 4 -7.30 5.22 41.46
N LEU A 5 -7.03 4.37 42.45
CA LEU A 5 -7.03 2.91 42.26
C LEU A 5 -8.41 2.44 41.73
N PRO A 6 -8.47 1.50 40.81
CA PRO A 6 -9.66 1.06 40.14
C PRO A 6 -10.61 0.37 41.14
N ARG A 7 -11.77 0.98 41.44
CA ARG A 7 -12.82 0.41 42.28
C ARG A 7 -13.90 -0.33 41.50
N ARG A 8 -13.79 -0.43 40.15
CA ARG A 8 -14.81 -1.07 39.30
C ARG A 8 -14.19 -2.23 38.52
N PRO A 9 -14.92 -3.33 38.29
CA PRO A 9 -14.38 -4.52 37.56
C PRO A 9 -13.87 -4.19 36.16
N ALA A 10 -14.53 -3.29 35.44
CA ALA A 10 -14.08 -2.86 34.08
C ALA A 10 -12.76 -2.06 34.12
N ALA A 11 -12.51 -1.25 35.15
CA ALA A 11 -11.26 -0.52 35.29
C ALA A 11 -10.12 -1.46 35.73
N PHE A 12 -10.42 -2.45 36.53
CA PHE A 12 -9.47 -3.50 36.89
C PHE A 12 -9.08 -4.35 35.68
N ALA A 13 -10.06 -4.79 34.86
CA ALA A 13 -9.79 -5.52 33.63
C ALA A 13 -8.94 -4.71 32.65
N ALA A 14 -9.21 -3.40 32.52
CA ALA A 14 -8.37 -2.52 31.69
C ALA A 14 -6.95 -2.43 32.23
N LEU A 15 -6.76 -2.25 33.55
CA LEU A 15 -5.42 -2.21 34.16
C LEU A 15 -4.67 -3.52 33.97
N ALA A 16 -5.34 -4.66 34.17
CA ALA A 16 -4.77 -5.99 33.96
C ALA A 16 -4.32 -6.19 32.51
N THR A 17 -5.16 -5.78 31.53
CA THR A 17 -4.82 -5.83 30.10
C THR A 17 -3.62 -4.93 29.78
N GLY A 18 -3.57 -3.71 30.36
CA GLY A 18 -2.46 -2.80 30.17
C GLY A 18 -1.15 -3.34 30.73
N LEU A 19 -1.19 -3.88 31.96
CA LEU A 19 0.00 -4.51 32.59
C LEU A 19 0.45 -5.76 31.85
N PHE A 20 -0.47 -6.64 31.43
CA PHE A 20 -0.14 -7.80 30.63
C PHE A 20 0.55 -7.40 29.32
N SER A 21 0.01 -6.41 28.62
CA SER A 21 0.63 -5.90 27.38
C SER A 21 2.00 -5.30 27.63
N ALA A 22 2.19 -4.62 28.78
CA ALA A 22 3.48 -4.05 29.17
C ALA A 22 4.51 -5.15 29.46
N VAL A 23 4.15 -6.16 30.26
CA VAL A 23 5.05 -7.28 30.60
C VAL A 23 5.44 -8.06 29.36
N LEU A 24 4.45 -8.43 28.52
CA LEU A 24 4.71 -9.16 27.28
C LEU A 24 5.57 -8.35 26.31
N GLY A 25 5.26 -7.05 26.16
CA GLY A 25 6.03 -6.16 25.29
C GLY A 25 7.49 -6.00 25.77
N LEU A 26 7.73 -5.78 27.06
CA LEU A 26 9.08 -5.70 27.63
C LEU A 26 9.85 -7.03 27.51
N TRP A 27 9.16 -8.15 27.69
CA TRP A 27 9.77 -9.47 27.51
C TRP A 27 10.22 -9.69 26.06
N LEU A 28 9.39 -9.32 25.06
CA LEU A 28 9.78 -9.36 23.66
C LEU A 28 10.94 -8.40 23.37
N MET A 29 10.90 -7.17 23.91
CA MET A 29 11.95 -6.18 23.71
C MET A 29 13.31 -6.61 24.26
N ARG A 30 13.34 -7.39 25.34
CA ARG A 30 14.59 -7.98 25.87
C ARG A 30 15.26 -8.91 24.85
N HIS A 31 14.50 -9.55 23.99
CA HIS A 31 14.99 -10.48 22.97
C HIS A 31 15.07 -9.85 21.57
N TYR A 32 14.89 -8.52 21.49
CA TYR A 32 14.92 -7.83 20.21
C TYR A 32 16.32 -7.89 19.60
N PRO A 33 16.46 -8.32 18.32
CA PRO A 33 17.76 -8.75 17.78
C PRO A 33 18.74 -7.63 17.48
N VAL A 34 18.26 -6.38 17.34
CA VAL A 34 19.08 -5.25 16.88
C VAL A 34 18.91 -4.09 17.84
N GLU A 35 20.02 -3.62 18.44
CA GLU A 35 20.03 -2.48 19.36
C GLU A 35 18.89 -2.55 20.43
N PRO A 36 18.82 -3.61 21.26
CA PRO A 36 17.68 -3.87 22.14
C PRO A 36 17.44 -2.73 23.15
N ILE A 37 18.47 -2.02 23.58
CA ILE A 37 18.32 -0.89 24.52
C ILE A 37 17.60 0.27 23.85
N ALA A 38 18.05 0.68 22.67
CA ALA A 38 17.42 1.77 21.91
C ALA A 38 15.99 1.43 21.51
N ALA A 39 15.76 0.18 21.06
CA ALA A 39 14.45 -0.33 20.70
C ALA A 39 13.51 -0.36 21.91
N THR A 40 13.99 -0.78 23.10
CA THR A 40 13.22 -0.76 24.35
C THR A 40 12.86 0.67 24.77
N ALA A 41 13.81 1.61 24.66
CA ALA A 41 13.54 3.03 24.96
C ALA A 41 12.48 3.61 24.02
N LEU A 42 12.55 3.32 22.72
CA LEU A 42 11.54 3.71 21.74
C LEU A 42 10.18 3.07 22.05
N TRP A 43 10.15 1.78 22.38
CA TRP A 43 8.92 1.07 22.75
C TRP A 43 8.28 1.71 24.00
N ALA A 44 9.07 2.01 25.02
CA ALA A 44 8.60 2.69 26.23
C ALA A 44 8.06 4.10 25.93
N ALA A 45 8.72 4.84 25.05
CA ALA A 45 8.26 6.16 24.60
C ALA A 45 6.90 6.05 23.89
N ILE A 46 6.69 5.03 23.04
CA ILE A 46 5.40 4.77 22.39
C ILE A 46 4.32 4.39 23.41
N ALA A 47 4.65 3.60 24.44
CA ALA A 47 3.71 3.24 25.50
C ALA A 47 3.31 4.49 26.33
N VAL A 48 4.26 5.36 26.64
CA VAL A 48 4.00 6.64 27.31
C VAL A 48 3.16 7.56 26.42
N ALA A 49 3.49 7.67 25.14
CA ALA A 49 2.66 8.39 24.17
C ALA A 49 1.26 7.79 24.06
N GLY A 50 1.13 6.45 24.14
CA GLY A 50 -0.14 5.73 24.21
C GLY A 50 -0.95 6.08 25.45
N PHE A 51 -0.30 6.31 26.58
CA PHE A 51 -0.97 6.73 27.81
C PHE A 51 -1.57 8.14 27.69
N PHE A 52 -0.80 9.12 27.23
CA PHE A 52 -1.29 10.49 27.07
C PHE A 52 -2.21 10.65 25.86
N GLY A 53 -1.91 9.96 24.77
CA GLY A 53 -2.59 10.01 23.47
C GLY A 53 -3.56 8.86 23.21
N TRP A 54 -4.09 8.15 24.22
CA TRP A 54 -4.90 6.94 24.04
C TRP A 54 -6.16 7.12 23.16
N ARG A 55 -6.62 8.37 23.00
CA ARG A 55 -7.77 8.72 22.13
C ARG A 55 -7.41 8.84 20.65
N VAL A 56 -6.12 8.97 20.34
CA VAL A 56 -5.60 9.28 19.00
C VAL A 56 -4.70 8.17 18.48
N LEU A 57 -3.72 7.75 19.27
CA LEU A 57 -2.67 6.83 18.84
C LEU A 57 -3.21 5.47 18.36
N PRO A 58 -4.19 4.82 19.00
CA PRO A 58 -4.76 3.58 18.49
C PRO A 58 -5.35 3.71 17.08
N LEU A 59 -5.93 4.89 16.75
CA LEU A 59 -6.52 5.17 15.44
C LEU A 59 -5.48 5.38 14.35
N LEU A 60 -4.25 5.73 14.73
CA LEU A 60 -3.12 5.95 13.81
C LEU A 60 -2.26 4.70 13.60
N VAL A 61 -2.45 3.64 14.39
CA VAL A 61 -1.71 2.38 14.21
C VAL A 61 -1.72 1.91 12.76
N PRO A 62 -2.85 1.86 12.02
CA PRO A 62 -2.85 1.46 10.62
C PRO A 62 -1.88 2.25 9.74
N ALA A 63 -1.71 3.56 10.01
CA ALA A 63 -0.81 4.42 9.23
C ALA A 63 0.67 4.05 9.38
N LEU A 64 1.06 3.43 10.50
CA LEU A 64 2.43 3.02 10.79
C LEU A 64 2.76 1.64 10.20
N VAL A 65 1.75 0.79 9.96
CA VAL A 65 1.93 -0.60 9.51
C VAL A 65 2.84 -0.73 8.28
N PRO A 66 2.73 0.08 7.21
CA PRO A 66 3.62 -0.08 6.06
C PRO A 66 5.09 0.16 6.39
N VAL A 67 5.40 1.09 7.32
CA VAL A 67 6.78 1.53 7.60
C VAL A 67 7.50 0.71 8.67
N ILE A 68 6.79 -0.12 9.44
CA ILE A 68 7.33 -0.90 10.55
C ILE A 68 7.67 -2.36 10.17
N GLY A 69 8.12 -2.63 8.97
CA GLY A 69 8.49 -3.98 8.54
C GLY A 69 10.00 -4.18 8.51
N PHE A 70 10.64 -4.43 9.66
CA PHE A 70 12.10 -4.51 9.77
C PHE A 70 12.64 -5.94 9.74
N ALA A 71 11.82 -6.96 9.50
CA ALA A 71 12.27 -8.36 9.42
C ALA A 71 13.51 -8.56 8.51
N PRO A 72 13.65 -7.89 7.34
CA PRO A 72 14.86 -8.00 6.52
C PRO A 72 16.15 -7.47 7.16
N TRP A 73 16.05 -6.72 8.27
CA TRP A 73 17.21 -6.23 9.04
C TRP A 73 17.39 -6.95 10.35
N THR A 74 16.29 -7.42 10.94
CA THR A 74 16.29 -8.02 12.27
C THR A 74 16.39 -9.54 12.23
N GLY A 75 15.86 -10.15 11.16
CA GLY A 75 15.67 -11.59 11.06
C GLY A 75 14.39 -12.09 11.74
N TRP A 76 13.66 -11.24 12.47
CA TRP A 76 12.42 -11.64 13.15
C TRP A 76 11.25 -11.71 12.16
N ILE A 77 10.68 -12.89 12.00
CA ILE A 77 9.49 -13.12 11.17
C ILE A 77 8.28 -13.59 11.98
N THR A 78 8.50 -14.28 13.11
CA THR A 78 7.41 -14.77 13.99
C THR A 78 6.82 -13.63 14.80
N PHE A 79 7.68 -12.85 15.43
CA PHE A 79 7.34 -11.58 16.10
C PHE A 79 7.85 -10.44 15.25
N GLU A 80 7.01 -9.45 15.07
CA GLU A 80 7.32 -8.31 14.24
C GLU A 80 7.12 -7.00 15.01
N GLU A 81 7.61 -5.92 14.48
CA GLU A 81 7.43 -4.57 15.07
C GLU A 81 5.94 -4.18 15.17
N LEU A 82 5.06 -4.82 14.39
CA LEU A 82 3.60 -4.68 14.53
C LEU A 82 3.11 -5.15 15.91
N ASP A 83 3.60 -6.30 16.38
CA ASP A 83 3.26 -6.84 17.70
C ASP A 83 3.69 -5.87 18.79
N LEU A 84 4.94 -5.39 18.70
CA LEU A 84 5.53 -4.44 19.64
C LEU A 84 4.78 -3.12 19.68
N LEU A 85 4.40 -2.58 18.51
CA LEU A 85 3.62 -1.34 18.41
C LEU A 85 2.25 -1.50 19.06
N VAL A 86 1.54 -2.57 18.74
CA VAL A 86 0.20 -2.82 19.29
C VAL A 86 0.26 -3.02 20.79
N LEU A 87 1.24 -3.78 21.31
CA LEU A 87 1.44 -3.97 22.75
C LEU A 87 1.79 -2.66 23.46
N ALA A 88 2.65 -1.81 22.89
CA ALA A 88 2.97 -0.50 23.47
C ALA A 88 1.73 0.40 23.56
N VAL A 89 0.96 0.49 22.48
CA VAL A 89 -0.28 1.29 22.43
C VAL A 89 -1.33 0.73 23.39
N ALA A 90 -1.44 -0.58 23.51
CA ALA A 90 -2.36 -1.24 24.44
C ALA A 90 -1.92 -1.00 25.90
N ALA A 91 -0.64 -1.17 26.21
CA ALA A 91 -0.08 -0.93 27.54
C ALA A 91 -0.39 0.49 28.03
N GLY A 92 -0.05 1.50 27.25
CA GLY A 92 -0.35 2.90 27.57
C GLY A 92 -1.85 3.21 27.60
N GLY A 93 -2.57 2.79 26.56
CA GLY A 93 -3.99 3.13 26.39
C GLY A 93 -4.90 2.52 27.45
N TYR A 94 -4.73 1.25 27.78
CA TYR A 94 -5.53 0.60 28.80
C TYR A 94 -5.19 1.08 30.20
N THR A 95 -3.92 1.35 30.50
CA THR A 95 -3.50 1.95 31.77
C THR A 95 -4.09 3.35 31.92
N ALA A 96 -4.06 4.18 30.87
CA ALA A 96 -4.71 5.49 30.89
C ALA A 96 -6.21 5.40 31.19
N ILE A 97 -6.93 4.49 30.53
CA ILE A 97 -8.36 4.28 30.74
C ILE A 97 -8.66 3.84 32.17
N ALA A 98 -7.83 2.98 32.74
CA ALA A 98 -8.01 2.49 34.10
C ALA A 98 -7.79 3.57 35.18
N LEU A 99 -6.77 4.44 34.97
CA LEU A 99 -6.33 5.42 35.98
C LEU A 99 -6.99 6.80 35.82
N THR A 100 -7.50 7.17 34.62
CA THR A 100 -8.08 8.48 34.37
C THR A 100 -9.61 8.51 34.37
N ALA A 101 -10.27 7.45 34.84
CA ALA A 101 -11.72 7.41 34.92
C ALA A 101 -12.21 8.48 35.91
N PRO A 102 -13.11 9.41 35.52
CA PRO A 102 -13.60 10.46 36.40
C PRO A 102 -14.36 9.87 37.62
N PRO A 103 -14.10 10.36 38.86
CA PRO A 103 -14.67 9.79 40.08
C PRO A 103 -16.17 10.01 40.23
N HIS A 104 -16.80 10.99 39.60
CA HIS A 104 -18.16 11.41 39.84
C HIS A 104 -18.95 11.71 38.55
N LYS A 105 -19.70 10.78 38.14
CA LYS A 105 -21.10 10.69 37.70
C LYS A 105 -21.30 9.24 37.31
N PRO A 106 -22.37 8.54 37.71
CA PRO A 106 -22.82 7.38 36.99
C PRO A 106 -23.35 7.93 35.69
N VAL A 107 -22.42 8.22 34.74
CA VAL A 107 -22.78 8.08 33.36
C VAL A 107 -23.32 6.66 33.34
N ALA A 108 -24.65 6.57 33.41
CA ALA A 108 -25.30 5.32 33.12
C ALA A 108 -24.59 4.89 31.87
N TRP A 109 -23.78 3.81 31.95
CA TRP A 109 -23.10 3.20 30.87
C TRP A 109 -24.18 2.70 29.92
N ARG A 110 -24.96 3.64 29.39
CA ARG A 110 -25.74 3.43 28.23
C ARG A 110 -24.65 3.26 27.20
N TYR A 111 -24.26 1.98 27.01
CA TYR A 111 -23.62 1.44 25.81
C TYR A 111 -24.47 1.80 24.59
N ARG A 112 -24.72 3.09 24.39
CA ARG A 112 -25.70 3.61 23.45
C ARG A 112 -25.09 3.84 22.10
N THR A 113 -23.76 3.70 21.96
CA THR A 113 -23.09 4.13 20.76
C THR A 113 -22.44 3.00 19.95
N LEU A 114 -22.08 1.86 20.51
CA LEU A 114 -21.74 0.64 19.74
C LEU A 114 -22.58 -0.55 20.22
N ARG A 115 -23.89 -0.38 20.23
CA ARG A 115 -24.76 -1.55 20.22
C ARG A 115 -24.61 -2.22 18.86
N TRP A 116 -23.51 -2.90 18.68
CA TRP A 116 -23.51 -4.03 17.79
C TRP A 116 -24.71 -4.84 18.19
N ARG A 117 -25.60 -5.11 17.23
CA ARG A 117 -26.68 -6.03 17.52
C ARG A 117 -26.05 -7.23 18.20
N ALA A 118 -26.69 -7.82 19.18
CA ALA A 118 -26.14 -8.96 19.91
C ALA A 118 -25.59 -10.03 18.94
N ALA A 119 -26.26 -10.23 17.80
CA ALA A 119 -25.83 -11.12 16.73
C ALA A 119 -24.41 -10.82 16.18
N VAL A 120 -24.03 -9.55 15.99
CA VAL A 120 -22.66 -9.21 15.49
C VAL A 120 -21.62 -9.50 16.55
N ARG A 121 -21.91 -9.26 17.82
CA ARG A 121 -21.00 -9.61 18.92
C ARG A 121 -20.81 -11.11 19.04
N VAL A 122 -21.91 -11.86 18.93
CA VAL A 122 -21.86 -13.33 18.93
C VAL A 122 -21.05 -13.83 17.75
N LEU A 123 -21.33 -13.32 16.53
CA LEU A 123 -20.59 -13.70 15.31
C LEU A 123 -19.08 -13.40 15.45
N MET A 124 -18.69 -12.25 16.00
CA MET A 124 -17.28 -11.93 16.26
C MET A 124 -16.66 -12.84 17.33
N ALA A 125 -17.40 -13.16 18.38
CA ALA A 125 -16.89 -14.07 19.43
C ALA A 125 -16.73 -15.49 18.90
N VAL A 126 -17.67 -15.98 18.10
CA VAL A 126 -17.59 -17.31 17.48
C VAL A 126 -16.44 -17.35 16.44
N PHE A 127 -16.25 -16.29 15.66
CA PHE A 127 -15.10 -16.20 14.75
C PHE A 127 -13.77 -16.13 15.51
N ALA A 128 -13.70 -15.41 16.64
CA ALA A 128 -12.52 -15.37 17.49
C ALA A 128 -12.18 -16.77 18.07
N LEU A 129 -13.21 -17.52 18.46
CA LEU A 129 -13.04 -18.91 18.89
C LEU A 129 -12.55 -19.80 17.74
N SER A 130 -13.13 -19.66 16.55
CA SER A 130 -12.68 -20.40 15.35
C SER A 130 -11.22 -20.09 15.00
N ALA A 131 -10.82 -18.82 15.02
CA ALA A 131 -9.44 -18.40 14.79
C ALA A 131 -8.48 -18.94 15.86
N PHE A 132 -8.91 -18.97 17.13
CA PHE A 132 -8.13 -19.57 18.22
C PHE A 132 -7.96 -21.08 18.01
N ILE A 133 -9.03 -21.79 17.68
CA ILE A 133 -8.99 -23.21 17.36
C ILE A 133 -8.03 -23.48 16.19
N ALA A 134 -8.05 -22.63 15.15
CA ALA A 134 -7.14 -22.78 14.02
C ALA A 134 -5.67 -22.60 14.42
N VAL A 135 -5.35 -21.63 15.28
CA VAL A 135 -3.98 -21.47 15.83
C VAL A 135 -3.58 -22.68 16.65
N TRP A 136 -4.47 -23.18 17.52
CA TRP A 136 -4.21 -24.34 18.35
C TRP A 136 -3.99 -25.61 17.52
N ARG A 137 -4.88 -25.87 16.55
CA ARG A 137 -4.71 -26.99 15.60
C ARG A 137 -3.40 -26.88 14.81
N GLY A 138 -2.99 -25.64 14.49
CA GLY A 138 -1.72 -25.40 13.82
C GLY A 138 -0.52 -25.86 14.65
N PHE A 139 -0.52 -25.63 15.95
CA PHE A 139 0.49 -26.18 16.86
C PHE A 139 0.38 -27.71 16.99
N ASP A 140 -0.83 -28.25 17.15
CA ASP A 140 -1.07 -29.68 17.26
C ASP A 140 -0.55 -30.43 16.02
N GLN A 141 -0.87 -29.95 14.82
CA GLN A 141 -0.37 -30.51 13.55
C GLN A 141 1.15 -30.36 13.36
N ALA A 142 1.79 -29.48 14.11
CA ALA A 142 3.24 -29.32 14.12
C ALA A 142 3.95 -30.25 15.12
N GLY A 143 3.21 -31.07 15.85
CA GLY A 143 3.73 -31.92 16.93
C GLY A 143 3.72 -31.27 18.29
N GLY A 144 3.07 -30.13 18.47
CA GLY A 144 2.92 -29.43 19.75
C GLY A 144 3.47 -28.01 19.72
N VAL A 145 3.44 -27.38 20.89
CA VAL A 145 4.00 -26.03 21.05
C VAL A 145 5.50 -26.15 21.27
N ASP A 146 6.27 -25.79 20.25
CA ASP A 146 7.71 -25.59 20.35
C ASP A 146 8.00 -24.10 20.15
N PHE A 147 8.49 -23.45 21.22
CA PHE A 147 8.73 -22.02 21.20
C PHE A 147 10.13 -21.68 20.68
N GLY A 148 10.19 -20.83 19.63
CA GLY A 148 11.45 -20.32 19.12
C GLY A 148 11.28 -18.94 18.46
N PHE A 149 12.22 -18.03 18.73
CA PHE A 149 12.20 -16.70 18.09
C PHE A 149 12.57 -16.72 16.59
N TRP A 150 13.29 -17.76 16.17
CA TRP A 150 13.92 -17.85 14.85
C TRP A 150 13.32 -18.94 13.95
N GLN A 151 12.10 -19.33 14.25
CA GLN A 151 11.42 -20.38 13.49
C GLN A 151 10.92 -19.87 12.14
N GLY A 152 11.06 -20.75 11.13
CA GLY A 152 10.65 -20.51 9.75
C GLY A 152 9.17 -20.76 9.48
N PHE A 153 8.84 -20.82 8.18
CA PHE A 153 7.43 -21.00 7.74
C PHE A 153 6.90 -22.41 7.91
N GLN A 154 7.76 -23.40 8.04
CA GLN A 154 7.36 -24.80 8.20
C GLN A 154 7.25 -25.21 9.69
N GLU A 155 7.80 -24.43 10.59
CA GLU A 155 7.92 -24.70 12.01
C GLU A 155 6.68 -24.28 12.83
N PRO A 156 6.52 -24.75 14.08
CA PRO A 156 5.30 -24.55 14.89
C PRO A 156 4.89 -23.10 15.08
N MET A 157 5.86 -22.19 15.33
CA MET A 157 5.56 -20.77 15.58
C MET A 157 4.95 -20.02 14.39
N ASN A 158 5.03 -20.59 13.18
CA ASN A 158 4.32 -20.01 12.03
C ASN A 158 2.79 -20.00 12.24
N SER A 159 2.27 -20.89 13.08
CA SER A 159 0.84 -20.90 13.45
C SER A 159 0.43 -19.63 14.21
N LEU A 160 1.27 -19.18 15.14
CA LEU A 160 1.07 -17.92 15.82
C LEU A 160 1.26 -16.73 14.87
N ARG A 161 2.31 -16.77 14.02
CA ARG A 161 2.61 -15.72 13.06
C ARG A 161 1.41 -15.42 12.15
N ALA A 162 0.82 -16.45 11.54
CA ALA A 162 -0.30 -16.28 10.62
C ALA A 162 -1.61 -15.86 11.33
N GLY A 163 -1.88 -16.43 12.53
CA GLY A 163 -3.14 -16.21 13.24
C GLY A 163 -3.23 -14.94 14.09
N LYS A 164 -2.12 -14.31 14.47
CA LYS A 164 -2.09 -13.23 15.48
C LYS A 164 -2.81 -11.94 15.08
N SER A 165 -2.87 -11.60 13.79
CA SER A 165 -3.31 -10.29 13.31
C SER A 165 -4.73 -9.92 13.71
N PHE A 166 -5.65 -10.87 13.68
CA PHE A 166 -7.01 -10.66 14.14
C PHE A 166 -7.07 -10.37 15.65
N PHE A 167 -6.29 -11.07 16.46
CA PHE A 167 -6.24 -10.86 17.92
C PHE A 167 -5.61 -9.51 18.28
N LEU A 168 -4.62 -9.03 17.52
CA LEU A 168 -4.05 -7.69 17.68
C LEU A 168 -5.10 -6.61 17.42
N VAL A 169 -5.96 -6.80 16.42
CA VAL A 169 -7.10 -5.89 16.17
C VAL A 169 -8.11 -5.95 17.30
N LEU A 170 -8.44 -7.14 17.81
CA LEU A 170 -9.33 -7.30 18.96
C LEU A 170 -8.78 -6.62 20.22
N LEU A 171 -7.48 -6.64 20.44
CA LEU A 171 -6.83 -5.94 21.54
C LEU A 171 -7.00 -4.41 21.44
N LEU A 172 -6.93 -3.83 20.23
CA LEU A 172 -7.13 -2.39 20.04
C LEU A 172 -8.61 -1.95 19.98
N LEU A 173 -9.53 -2.87 19.70
CA LEU A 173 -10.93 -2.56 19.45
C LEU A 173 -11.64 -1.82 20.60
N PRO A 174 -11.49 -2.18 21.89
CA PRO A 174 -12.08 -1.42 23.00
C PRO A 174 -11.56 0.02 23.10
N LEU A 175 -10.27 0.26 22.76
CA LEU A 175 -9.67 1.60 22.73
C LEU A 175 -10.32 2.45 21.62
N TRP A 176 -10.49 1.88 20.41
CA TRP A 176 -11.17 2.54 19.29
C TRP A 176 -12.64 2.86 19.63
N GLN A 177 -13.33 1.92 20.27
CA GLN A 177 -14.73 2.11 20.65
C GLN A 177 -14.87 3.26 21.64
N LYS A 178 -14.04 3.29 22.67
CA LYS A 178 -14.10 4.33 23.69
C LYS A 178 -13.70 5.71 23.14
N ALA A 179 -12.71 5.77 22.26
CA ALA A 179 -12.38 7.01 21.56
C ALA A 179 -13.53 7.52 20.67
N SER A 180 -14.24 6.59 20.00
CA SER A 180 -15.40 6.91 19.14
C SER A 180 -16.60 7.43 19.94
N ASP A 181 -16.81 6.89 21.14
CA ASP A 181 -17.89 7.34 22.02
C ASP A 181 -17.68 8.76 22.55
N LEU A 182 -16.43 9.14 22.77
CA LEU A 182 -16.07 10.44 23.32
C LEU A 182 -15.98 11.55 22.25
N ARG A 183 -15.43 11.24 21.09
CA ARG A 183 -15.16 12.25 20.04
C ARG A 183 -15.41 11.67 18.63
N PRO A 184 -16.65 11.41 18.22
CA PRO A 184 -16.94 10.72 16.95
C PRO A 184 -16.45 11.47 15.70
N SER A 185 -16.51 12.81 15.69
CA SER A 185 -16.02 13.61 14.56
C SER A 185 -14.50 13.59 14.42
N SER A 186 -13.76 13.55 15.52
CA SER A 186 -12.31 13.42 15.53
C SER A 186 -11.88 12.03 15.07
N VAL A 187 -12.56 10.97 15.53
CA VAL A 187 -12.30 9.60 15.09
C VAL A 187 -12.50 9.45 13.59
N GLN A 188 -13.57 10.02 13.04
CA GLN A 188 -13.80 10.00 11.59
C GLN A 188 -12.66 10.67 10.82
N ARG A 189 -12.18 11.84 11.28
CA ARG A 189 -11.07 12.55 10.63
C ARG A 189 -9.76 11.78 10.73
N LEU A 190 -9.44 11.27 11.92
CA LEU A 190 -8.21 10.52 12.18
C LEU A 190 -8.17 9.19 11.42
N SER A 191 -9.27 8.43 11.42
CA SER A 191 -9.35 7.18 10.65
C SER A 191 -9.16 7.43 9.16
N ARG A 192 -9.80 8.47 8.59
CA ARG A 192 -9.57 8.84 7.18
C ARG A 192 -8.10 9.20 6.94
N ALA A 193 -7.51 10.02 7.82
CA ALA A 193 -6.10 10.42 7.69
C ALA A 193 -5.17 9.20 7.78
N ALA A 194 -5.42 8.26 8.70
CA ALA A 194 -4.62 7.05 8.84
C ALA A 194 -4.62 6.22 7.54
N TRP A 195 -5.78 5.98 6.94
CA TRP A 195 -5.87 5.22 5.68
C TRP A 195 -5.25 5.95 4.48
N VAL A 196 -5.35 7.29 4.43
CA VAL A 196 -4.65 8.10 3.42
C VAL A 196 -3.13 8.05 3.65
N LEU A 197 -2.66 8.03 4.90
CA LEU A 197 -1.24 7.87 5.22
C LEU A 197 -0.72 6.47 4.85
N VAL A 198 -1.49 5.39 5.06
CA VAL A 198 -1.15 4.05 4.51
C VAL A 198 -0.86 4.15 3.02
N LEU A 199 -1.75 4.81 2.26
CA LEU A 199 -1.59 4.96 0.82
C LEU A 199 -0.35 5.78 0.45
N ILE A 200 -0.13 6.91 1.14
CA ILE A 200 1.01 7.80 0.88
C ILE A 200 2.33 7.06 1.13
N THR A 201 2.49 6.45 2.30
CA THR A 201 3.74 5.77 2.66
C THR A 201 4.02 4.58 1.73
N THR A 202 3.01 3.78 1.43
CA THR A 202 3.11 2.66 0.49
C THR A 202 3.50 3.13 -0.92
N SER A 203 2.85 4.19 -1.41
CA SER A 203 3.11 4.70 -2.76
C SER A 203 4.45 5.43 -2.88
N LEU A 204 4.88 6.14 -1.84
CA LEU A 204 6.22 6.74 -1.78
C LEU A 204 7.32 5.67 -1.73
N GLY A 205 7.08 4.59 -0.98
CA GLY A 205 7.98 3.43 -0.97
C GLY A 205 8.14 2.83 -2.38
N ALA A 206 7.04 2.65 -3.11
CA ALA A 206 7.05 2.17 -4.47
C ALA A 206 7.78 3.14 -5.44
N LEU A 207 7.54 4.45 -5.29
CA LEU A 207 8.22 5.47 -6.09
C LEU A 207 9.73 5.45 -5.85
N TRP A 208 10.15 5.39 -4.57
CA TRP A 208 11.56 5.32 -4.20
C TRP A 208 12.22 4.05 -4.75
N GLU A 209 11.60 2.89 -4.58
CA GLU A 209 12.12 1.61 -5.09
C GLU A 209 12.35 1.65 -6.60
N ARG A 210 11.36 2.14 -7.36
CA ARG A 210 11.49 2.29 -8.82
C ARG A 210 12.59 3.28 -9.19
N TRP A 211 12.65 4.42 -8.53
CA TRP A 211 13.66 5.44 -8.81
C TRP A 211 15.08 4.92 -8.62
N VAL A 212 15.31 4.16 -7.55
CA VAL A 212 16.66 3.70 -7.17
C VAL A 212 17.11 2.50 -7.99
N TYR A 213 16.20 1.57 -8.33
CA TYR A 213 16.58 0.28 -8.93
C TYR A 213 16.38 0.22 -10.45
N THR A 214 15.22 0.56 -10.96
CA THR A 214 14.90 0.35 -12.39
C THR A 214 14.72 1.63 -13.18
N GLY A 215 14.43 2.74 -12.52
CA GLY A 215 13.99 3.99 -13.15
C GLY A 215 12.46 4.10 -13.18
N LEU A 216 12.00 5.36 -13.08
CA LEU A 216 10.58 5.66 -12.91
C LEU A 216 9.70 5.30 -14.12
N LEU A 217 10.27 5.36 -15.32
CA LEU A 217 9.55 5.18 -16.58
C LEU A 217 9.88 3.87 -17.30
N ASP A 218 10.68 3.00 -16.69
CA ASP A 218 10.97 1.70 -17.25
C ASP A 218 9.89 0.68 -16.89
N PHE A 219 9.01 0.37 -17.83
CA PHE A 219 7.98 -0.66 -17.72
C PHE A 219 8.31 -1.92 -18.53
N SER A 220 9.53 -2.01 -19.07
CA SER A 220 9.96 -3.14 -19.92
C SER A 220 10.53 -4.31 -19.13
N THR A 221 11.05 -4.05 -17.92
CA THR A 221 11.65 -5.06 -17.06
C THR A 221 10.59 -5.86 -16.29
N ASP A 222 10.91 -7.11 -15.97
CA ASP A 222 10.09 -7.99 -15.14
C ASP A 222 10.12 -7.63 -13.64
N TYR A 223 10.75 -6.52 -13.28
CA TYR A 223 10.86 -6.03 -11.91
C TYR A 223 9.53 -5.56 -11.36
N ARG A 224 8.94 -6.34 -10.48
CA ARG A 224 7.71 -6.00 -9.76
C ARG A 224 8.04 -5.22 -8.48
N THR A 225 7.40 -4.08 -8.30
CA THR A 225 7.58 -3.24 -7.12
C THR A 225 7.01 -3.94 -5.89
N THR A 226 7.76 -3.93 -4.79
CA THR A 226 7.40 -4.52 -3.50
C THR A 226 7.06 -3.47 -2.45
N SER A 227 7.53 -2.22 -2.64
CA SER A 227 7.43 -1.13 -1.69
C SER A 227 7.99 -1.53 -0.31
N LEU A 228 7.25 -1.28 0.75
CA LEU A 228 7.69 -1.52 2.13
C LEU A 228 7.27 -2.91 2.68
N PHE A 229 6.82 -3.82 1.80
CA PHE A 229 6.30 -5.13 2.21
C PHE A 229 7.29 -6.24 1.93
N TRP A 230 8.00 -6.67 2.98
CA TRP A 230 8.98 -7.74 2.88
C TRP A 230 8.33 -9.12 2.59
N GLU A 231 7.06 -9.29 2.90
CA GLU A 231 6.33 -10.54 2.64
C GLU A 231 6.29 -10.87 1.12
N MET A 232 6.48 -9.87 0.28
CA MET A 232 6.66 -10.08 -1.16
C MET A 232 7.89 -10.94 -1.48
N ASN A 233 8.85 -11.03 -0.56
CA ASN A 233 10.07 -11.80 -0.73
C ASN A 233 9.82 -13.30 -0.90
N VAL A 234 8.66 -13.77 -0.49
CA VAL A 234 8.18 -15.14 -0.74
C VAL A 234 6.99 -15.15 -1.72
N GLY A 235 6.77 -14.04 -2.44
CA GLY A 235 5.78 -13.93 -3.52
C GLY A 235 4.38 -13.56 -3.09
N GLY A 236 4.18 -12.96 -1.93
CA GLY A 236 2.90 -12.41 -1.49
C GLY A 236 2.43 -11.22 -2.33
N ALA A 237 1.13 -10.88 -2.27
CA ALA A 237 0.54 -9.71 -2.91
C ALA A 237 0.25 -8.57 -1.92
N SER A 238 1.11 -8.42 -0.91
CA SER A 238 0.91 -7.48 0.20
C SER A 238 0.75 -6.04 -0.25
N LEU A 239 1.58 -5.59 -1.20
CA LEU A 239 1.44 -4.26 -1.81
C LEU A 239 0.07 -4.10 -2.49
N ASP A 240 -0.36 -5.12 -3.22
CA ASP A 240 -1.63 -5.13 -3.94
C ASP A 240 -2.81 -4.95 -2.98
N GLY A 241 -2.79 -5.68 -1.86
CA GLY A 241 -3.80 -5.59 -0.81
C GLY A 241 -3.82 -4.22 -0.11
N ALA A 242 -2.65 -3.64 0.19
CA ALA A 242 -2.55 -2.33 0.83
C ALA A 242 -3.10 -1.21 -0.07
N LEU A 243 -2.78 -1.24 -1.36
CA LEU A 243 -3.30 -0.28 -2.35
C LEU A 243 -4.82 -0.41 -2.48
N ALA A 244 -5.35 -1.64 -2.61
CA ALA A 244 -6.78 -1.89 -2.74
C ALA A 244 -7.57 -1.39 -1.51
N LEU A 245 -7.07 -1.61 -0.28
CA LEU A 245 -7.71 -1.16 0.96
C LEU A 245 -7.73 0.37 1.10
N SER A 246 -6.67 1.05 0.70
CA SER A 246 -6.45 2.45 1.06
C SER A 246 -6.80 3.47 -0.03
N LEU A 247 -6.73 3.11 -1.30
CA LEU A 247 -6.96 4.02 -2.44
C LEU A 247 -8.37 4.65 -2.46
N PRO A 248 -9.48 3.96 -2.11
CA PRO A 248 -10.81 4.56 -2.02
C PRO A 248 -10.91 5.71 -1.01
N PHE A 249 -10.04 5.76 0.03
CA PHE A 249 -10.02 6.86 1.00
C PHE A 249 -9.47 8.15 0.40
N ALA A 250 -8.43 8.06 -0.42
CA ALA A 250 -7.89 9.22 -1.15
C ALA A 250 -8.89 9.75 -2.19
N MET A 251 -9.57 8.85 -2.91
CA MET A 251 -10.64 9.22 -3.82
C MET A 251 -11.77 9.94 -3.09
N LEU A 252 -12.25 9.38 -1.97
CA LEU A 252 -13.29 10.01 -1.16
C LEU A 252 -12.84 11.37 -0.60
N TRP A 253 -11.54 11.53 -0.26
CA TRP A 253 -10.97 12.82 0.13
C TRP A 253 -11.04 13.80 -1.03
N ALA A 254 -10.56 13.48 -2.23
CA ALA A 254 -10.65 14.33 -3.41
C ALA A 254 -12.11 14.72 -3.73
N MET A 255 -13.05 13.78 -3.66
CA MET A 255 -14.46 14.03 -3.95
C MET A 255 -15.15 14.95 -2.94
N ARG A 256 -14.65 15.06 -1.71
CA ARG A 256 -15.26 15.87 -0.63
C ARG A 256 -14.51 17.15 -0.31
N GLU A 257 -13.26 17.28 -0.72
CA GLU A 257 -12.45 18.44 -0.39
C GLU A 257 -12.94 19.70 -1.11
N ARG A 258 -13.00 20.82 -0.40
CA ARG A 258 -13.45 22.11 -0.91
C ARG A 258 -12.31 23.11 -1.09
N ARG A 259 -11.21 22.94 -0.36
CA ARG A 259 -10.05 23.84 -0.42
C ARG A 259 -9.15 23.46 -1.60
N PRO A 260 -8.79 24.40 -2.49
CA PRO A 260 -8.04 24.08 -3.71
C PRO A 260 -6.73 23.33 -3.44
N LEU A 261 -5.90 23.82 -2.51
CA LEU A 261 -4.62 23.18 -2.20
C LEU A 261 -4.77 21.75 -1.68
N ARG A 262 -5.77 21.50 -0.81
CA ARG A 262 -6.04 20.15 -0.30
C ARG A 262 -6.61 19.23 -1.36
N PHE A 263 -7.38 19.78 -2.30
CA PHE A 263 -7.88 19.03 -3.44
C PHE A 263 -6.73 18.61 -4.37
N VAL A 264 -5.82 19.54 -4.69
CA VAL A 264 -4.61 19.23 -5.47
C VAL A 264 -3.75 18.18 -4.76
N ALA A 265 -3.56 18.30 -3.44
CA ALA A 265 -2.85 17.28 -2.66
C ALA A 265 -3.54 15.90 -2.75
N ALA A 266 -4.87 15.86 -2.69
CA ALA A 266 -5.61 14.60 -2.84
C ALA A 266 -5.44 13.99 -4.24
N LEU A 267 -5.44 14.82 -5.30
CA LEU A 267 -5.18 14.37 -6.66
C LEU A 267 -3.74 13.88 -6.84
N ALA A 268 -2.76 14.55 -6.25
CA ALA A 268 -1.36 14.13 -6.28
C ALA A 268 -1.18 12.76 -5.60
N VAL A 269 -1.84 12.54 -4.45
CA VAL A 269 -1.83 11.22 -3.77
C VAL A 269 -2.49 10.15 -4.65
N LEU A 270 -3.59 10.46 -5.32
CA LEU A 270 -4.23 9.53 -6.26
C LEU A 270 -3.29 9.17 -7.42
N LEU A 271 -2.67 10.15 -8.06
CA LEU A 271 -1.73 9.91 -9.17
C LEU A 271 -0.54 9.07 -8.73
N LEU A 272 0.03 9.38 -7.56
CA LEU A 272 1.12 8.59 -6.97
C LEU A 272 0.69 7.14 -6.69
N ALA A 273 -0.51 6.94 -6.14
CA ALA A 273 -1.04 5.61 -5.87
C ALA A 273 -1.36 4.82 -7.14
N PHE A 274 -1.83 5.49 -8.19
CA PHE A 274 -2.00 4.84 -9.49
C PHE A 274 -0.67 4.45 -10.13
N TYR A 275 0.36 5.31 -10.03
CA TYR A 275 1.70 4.95 -10.45
C TYR A 275 2.19 3.69 -9.72
N ALA A 276 2.07 3.66 -8.39
CA ALA A 276 2.41 2.49 -7.60
C ALA A 276 1.62 1.25 -8.06
N SER A 277 0.30 1.39 -8.33
CA SER A 277 -0.54 0.30 -8.83
C SER A 277 -0.09 -0.24 -10.20
N LEU A 278 0.35 0.63 -11.11
CA LEU A 278 0.86 0.22 -12.43
C LEU A 278 2.17 -0.57 -12.31
N THR A 279 3.06 -0.18 -11.39
CA THR A 279 4.37 -0.82 -11.20
C THR A 279 4.32 -2.16 -10.48
N THR A 280 3.16 -2.56 -9.94
CA THR A 280 2.97 -3.92 -9.39
C THR A 280 2.96 -5.00 -10.47
N PHE A 281 2.62 -4.65 -11.70
CA PHE A 281 2.34 -5.58 -12.81
C PHE A 281 1.37 -6.71 -12.42
N SER A 282 0.46 -6.41 -11.50
CA SER A 282 -0.53 -7.36 -10.98
C SER A 282 -1.88 -7.19 -11.67
N ARG A 283 -2.34 -8.24 -12.36
CA ARG A 283 -3.69 -8.25 -12.97
C ARG A 283 -4.78 -8.07 -11.92
N GLY A 284 -4.58 -8.62 -10.73
CA GLY A 284 -5.50 -8.47 -9.60
C GLY A 284 -5.69 -6.99 -9.21
N VAL A 285 -4.62 -6.20 -9.14
CA VAL A 285 -4.68 -4.76 -8.85
C VAL A 285 -5.39 -3.99 -9.96
N TYR A 286 -5.10 -4.33 -11.22
CA TYR A 286 -5.70 -3.65 -12.37
C TYR A 286 -7.22 -3.86 -12.45
N LEU A 287 -7.75 -4.92 -11.87
CA LEU A 287 -9.19 -5.15 -11.71
C LEU A 287 -9.71 -4.55 -10.39
N ALA A 288 -9.03 -4.79 -9.29
CA ALA A 288 -9.47 -4.44 -7.94
C ALA A 288 -9.57 -2.93 -7.69
N VAL A 289 -8.56 -2.19 -8.14
CA VAL A 289 -8.51 -0.73 -7.92
C VAL A 289 -9.65 -0.02 -8.65
N PRO A 290 -9.87 -0.21 -9.96
CA PRO A 290 -11.02 0.39 -10.63
C PRO A 290 -12.36 -0.05 -10.04
N ALA A 291 -12.54 -1.33 -9.72
CA ALA A 291 -13.77 -1.85 -9.14
C ALA A 291 -14.07 -1.25 -7.76
N GLY A 292 -13.07 -1.19 -6.86
CA GLY A 292 -13.19 -0.58 -5.54
C GLY A 292 -13.50 0.91 -5.60
N MET A 293 -12.85 1.63 -6.52
CA MET A 293 -13.11 3.04 -6.78
C MET A 293 -14.51 3.29 -7.36
N ALA A 294 -14.94 2.49 -8.33
CA ALA A 294 -16.27 2.58 -8.92
C ALA A 294 -17.35 2.36 -7.85
N LEU A 295 -17.20 1.34 -7.02
CA LEU A 295 -18.12 1.05 -5.93
C LEU A 295 -18.15 2.21 -4.89
N CYS A 296 -16.99 2.75 -4.53
CA CYS A 296 -16.89 3.94 -3.68
C CYS A 296 -17.63 5.15 -4.30
N ALA A 297 -17.44 5.40 -5.60
CA ALA A 297 -18.11 6.50 -6.30
C ALA A 297 -19.63 6.32 -6.35
N ILE A 298 -20.10 5.10 -6.66
CA ILE A 298 -21.53 4.77 -6.73
C ILE A 298 -22.19 5.00 -5.36
N LEU A 299 -21.63 4.42 -4.30
CA LEU A 299 -22.19 4.57 -2.96
C LEU A 299 -22.16 6.03 -2.47
N TRP A 300 -21.11 6.78 -2.78
CA TRP A 300 -21.06 8.20 -2.49
C TRP A 300 -22.13 8.98 -3.25
N ALA A 301 -22.37 8.67 -4.54
CA ALA A 301 -23.41 9.31 -5.33
C ALA A 301 -24.82 9.01 -4.79
N VAL A 302 -25.07 7.76 -4.36
CA VAL A 302 -26.34 7.36 -3.70
C VAL A 302 -26.53 8.12 -2.41
N GLN A 303 -25.54 8.16 -1.51
CA GLN A 303 -25.61 8.94 -0.26
C GLN A 303 -25.96 10.41 -0.53
N ARG A 304 -25.43 10.98 -1.61
CA ARG A 304 -25.66 12.38 -1.96
C ARG A 304 -27.08 12.64 -2.47
N ARG A 305 -27.66 11.67 -3.18
CA ARG A 305 -29.05 11.76 -3.64
C ARG A 305 -30.06 11.66 -2.52
N GLU A 306 -29.75 10.88 -1.47
CA GLU A 306 -30.62 10.68 -0.31
C GLU A 306 -30.50 11.80 0.73
N ALA A 307 -29.55 12.74 0.60
CA ALA A 307 -29.43 13.87 1.52
C ALA A 307 -30.65 14.81 1.42
N PRO A 308 -31.24 15.25 2.56
CA PRO A 308 -32.41 16.14 2.57
C PRO A 308 -32.16 17.46 1.83
N GLU A 309 -33.19 18.00 1.17
CA GLU A 309 -33.09 19.25 0.37
C GLU A 309 -32.64 20.45 1.20
N THR A 310 -32.98 20.54 2.47
CA THR A 310 -32.51 21.56 3.40
C THR A 310 -30.97 21.57 3.56
N SER A 311 -30.32 20.44 3.39
CA SER A 311 -28.83 20.35 3.36
C SER A 311 -28.24 20.71 1.99
N ARG A 312 -29.08 20.78 0.94
CA ARG A 312 -28.67 21.16 -0.41
C ARG A 312 -28.71 22.68 -0.62
N GLN A 313 -29.53 23.39 0.18
CA GLN A 313 -29.77 24.83 0.07
C GLN A 313 -28.87 25.69 0.95
N ASP A 314 -28.01 25.10 1.80
CA ASP A 314 -27.03 25.84 2.58
C ASP A 314 -26.04 26.53 1.61
N PRO A 315 -26.06 27.89 1.46
CA PRO A 315 -25.16 28.60 0.53
C PRO A 315 -23.70 28.43 0.90
N SER A 316 -23.40 28.18 2.18
CA SER A 316 -22.06 27.79 2.64
C SER A 316 -21.70 26.35 2.27
N ALA A 317 -22.73 25.52 1.98
CA ALA A 317 -22.60 24.15 1.46
C ALA A 317 -22.51 24.09 -0.07
N SER A 318 -22.92 25.16 -0.78
CA SER A 318 -22.99 25.23 -2.25
C SER A 318 -21.67 25.55 -2.95
N GLY A 319 -20.53 25.41 -2.29
CA GLY A 319 -19.23 25.44 -2.96
C GLY A 319 -19.18 24.44 -4.11
N SER A 320 -19.75 24.85 -5.24
CA SER A 320 -19.42 24.50 -6.63
C SER A 320 -19.43 23.02 -7.11
N PHE A 321 -20.23 22.13 -6.53
CA PHE A 321 -20.86 21.17 -7.43
C PHE A 321 -22.16 21.80 -7.94
N PRO A 322 -22.51 21.63 -9.23
CA PRO A 322 -23.76 22.13 -9.76
C PRO A 322 -24.88 21.72 -8.79
N GLY A 323 -25.79 22.66 -8.43
CA GLY A 323 -26.96 22.39 -7.61
C GLY A 323 -27.72 21.17 -8.14
N ALA A 324 -28.60 20.57 -7.35
CA ALA A 324 -29.31 19.33 -7.66
C ALA A 324 -30.04 19.28 -9.05
N GLY A 325 -30.02 20.36 -9.81
CA GLY A 325 -30.53 20.45 -11.19
C GLY A 325 -29.48 20.42 -12.28
N SER A 326 -28.17 20.62 -12.02
CA SER A 326 -27.15 20.52 -13.07
C SER A 326 -26.66 19.07 -13.16
N LYS A 327 -27.12 18.37 -14.18
CA LYS A 327 -26.59 17.05 -14.53
C LYS A 327 -25.08 17.19 -14.75
N VAL A 328 -24.28 16.41 -14.00
CA VAL A 328 -22.84 16.27 -14.30
C VAL A 328 -22.76 15.90 -15.77
N PRO A 329 -21.96 16.61 -16.58
CA PRO A 329 -21.87 16.34 -18.02
C PRO A 329 -21.07 15.04 -18.26
N LEU A 330 -21.65 13.92 -17.85
CA LEU A 330 -21.01 12.61 -17.90
C LEU A 330 -20.56 12.26 -19.32
N GLY A 331 -21.40 12.54 -20.32
CA GLY A 331 -21.06 12.29 -21.71
C GLY A 331 -19.86 13.12 -22.18
N GLY A 332 -19.79 14.40 -21.81
CA GLY A 332 -18.65 15.26 -22.13
C GLY A 332 -17.35 14.82 -21.42
N ALA A 333 -17.46 14.43 -20.16
CA ALA A 333 -16.30 13.90 -19.41
C ALA A 333 -15.78 12.59 -20.01
N ILE A 334 -16.66 11.63 -20.29
CA ILE A 334 -16.31 10.36 -20.95
C ILE A 334 -15.69 10.63 -22.33
N GLY A 335 -16.27 11.54 -23.12
CA GLY A 335 -15.74 11.89 -24.45
C GLY A 335 -14.32 12.44 -24.39
N VAL A 336 -14.01 13.32 -23.41
CA VAL A 336 -12.66 13.88 -23.23
C VAL A 336 -11.68 12.79 -22.78
N ILE A 337 -12.07 11.93 -21.85
CA ILE A 337 -11.20 10.82 -21.36
C ILE A 337 -10.93 9.81 -22.49
N ALA A 338 -11.96 9.38 -23.22
CA ALA A 338 -11.83 8.44 -24.33
C ALA A 338 -11.01 9.01 -25.48
N GLY A 339 -11.25 10.28 -25.85
CA GLY A 339 -10.48 10.98 -26.87
C GLY A 339 -9.01 11.14 -26.46
N THR A 340 -8.74 11.44 -25.18
CA THR A 340 -7.36 11.49 -24.65
C THR A 340 -6.71 10.13 -24.70
N ALA A 341 -7.41 9.05 -24.34
CA ALA A 341 -6.87 7.69 -24.37
C ALA A 341 -6.51 7.25 -25.81
N LEU A 342 -7.39 7.54 -26.79
CA LEU A 342 -7.13 7.25 -28.21
C LEU A 342 -5.94 8.04 -28.74
N ALA A 343 -5.87 9.35 -28.45
CA ALA A 343 -4.74 10.19 -28.84
C ALA A 343 -3.44 9.73 -28.15
N ALA A 344 -3.50 9.41 -26.86
CA ALA A 344 -2.38 8.90 -26.11
C ALA A 344 -1.82 7.62 -26.74
N TRP A 345 -2.68 6.69 -27.17
CA TRP A 345 -2.25 5.44 -27.81
C TRP A 345 -1.43 5.69 -29.09
N VAL A 346 -1.94 6.55 -29.98
CA VAL A 346 -1.27 6.86 -31.24
C VAL A 346 0.01 7.68 -31.00
N LEU A 347 -0.05 8.72 -30.17
CA LEU A 347 1.07 9.60 -29.88
C LEU A 347 2.21 8.88 -29.13
N PHE A 348 1.85 7.93 -28.24
CA PHE A 348 2.83 7.16 -27.50
C PHE A 348 3.63 6.24 -28.40
N GLY A 349 2.99 5.58 -29.37
CA GLY A 349 3.67 4.72 -30.33
C GLY A 349 4.76 5.44 -31.14
N ALA A 350 4.53 6.74 -31.44
CA ALA A 350 5.49 7.55 -32.16
C ALA A 350 6.52 8.25 -31.26
N GLY A 351 6.08 9.01 -30.27
CA GLY A 351 6.90 9.92 -29.47
C GLY A 351 7.13 9.53 -28.01
N GLY A 352 6.60 8.37 -27.56
CA GLY A 352 6.76 7.87 -26.21
C GLY A 352 6.18 8.81 -25.12
N TYR A 353 6.77 8.79 -23.93
CA TYR A 353 6.32 9.57 -22.78
C TYR A 353 6.29 11.09 -23.00
N ARG A 354 7.15 11.57 -23.90
CA ARG A 354 7.26 12.99 -24.24
C ARG A 354 6.00 13.49 -24.92
N ALA A 355 5.48 12.73 -25.87
CA ALA A 355 4.23 13.05 -26.56
C ALA A 355 3.01 12.99 -25.61
N LEU A 356 3.02 12.08 -24.62
CA LEU A 356 1.98 12.03 -23.60
C LEU A 356 1.97 13.27 -22.69
N LEU A 357 3.14 13.78 -22.33
CA LEU A 357 3.24 15.01 -21.53
C LEU A 357 2.69 16.22 -22.29
N ALA A 358 3.03 16.36 -23.58
CA ALA A 358 2.50 17.41 -24.45
C ALA A 358 0.96 17.30 -24.61
N LEU A 359 0.45 16.09 -24.82
CA LEU A 359 -1.00 15.84 -24.85
C LEU A 359 -1.68 16.22 -23.53
N ALA A 360 -1.09 15.88 -22.39
CA ALA A 360 -1.61 16.26 -21.07
C ALA A 360 -1.68 17.78 -20.89
N GLY A 361 -0.69 18.52 -21.41
CA GLY A 361 -0.71 19.99 -21.50
C GLY A 361 -1.89 20.52 -22.33
N SER A 362 -2.09 19.95 -23.51
CA SER A 362 -3.22 20.33 -24.38
C SER A 362 -4.59 20.07 -23.72
N VAL A 363 -4.74 18.94 -23.04
CA VAL A 363 -5.95 18.62 -22.25
C VAL A 363 -6.14 19.58 -21.08
N ALA A 364 -5.05 20.01 -20.41
CA ALA A 364 -5.12 20.99 -19.34
C ALA A 364 -5.64 22.34 -19.85
N VAL A 365 -5.15 22.83 -21.00
CA VAL A 365 -5.67 24.05 -21.65
C VAL A 365 -7.14 23.92 -21.97
N LEU A 366 -7.59 22.80 -22.55
CA LEU A 366 -9.00 22.52 -22.87
C LEU A 366 -9.89 22.61 -21.63
N LEU A 367 -9.51 21.96 -20.56
CA LEU A 367 -10.27 21.92 -19.32
C LEU A 367 -10.21 23.23 -18.51
N ALA A 368 -9.17 24.04 -18.71
CA ALA A 368 -9.06 25.36 -18.10
C ALA A 368 -9.95 26.39 -18.76
N MET A 369 -10.40 26.21 -20.01
CA MET A 369 -11.20 27.17 -20.75
C MET A 369 -12.44 27.64 -20.00
N PRO A 370 -12.65 28.97 -19.82
CA PRO A 370 -13.84 29.47 -19.15
C PRO A 370 -15.07 29.38 -20.06
N ALA A 371 -16.25 29.37 -19.43
CA ALA A 371 -17.53 29.45 -20.17
C ALA A 371 -17.76 30.86 -20.72
N SER A 372 -18.46 30.98 -21.85
CA SER A 372 -18.92 32.25 -22.36
C SER A 372 -20.03 32.81 -21.46
N ARG A 373 -19.96 34.12 -21.14
CA ARG A 373 -21.03 34.87 -20.47
C ARG A 373 -22.05 35.42 -21.47
N ALA A 374 -21.65 35.63 -22.73
CA ALA A 374 -22.52 36.14 -23.78
C ALA A 374 -23.10 35.00 -24.62
N ALA A 375 -24.35 35.10 -24.96
CA ALA A 375 -25.00 34.23 -25.95
C ALA A 375 -24.65 34.75 -27.36
N TRP A 376 -23.60 34.17 -27.95
CA TRP A 376 -23.21 34.57 -29.33
C TRP A 376 -24.01 33.78 -30.37
N PRO A 377 -24.29 34.43 -31.55
CA PRO A 377 -24.92 33.72 -32.65
C PRO A 377 -24.13 32.49 -33.07
N ARG A 378 -24.81 31.36 -33.27
CA ARG A 378 -24.16 30.07 -33.59
C ARG A 378 -23.31 30.16 -34.86
N GLY A 379 -23.72 30.90 -35.84
CA GLY A 379 -22.93 31.15 -37.06
C GLY A 379 -21.59 31.84 -36.80
N GLN A 380 -21.58 32.88 -35.97
CA GLN A 380 -20.37 33.60 -35.61
C GLN A 380 -19.38 32.73 -34.83
N MET A 381 -19.87 31.93 -33.87
CA MET A 381 -19.01 31.00 -33.15
C MET A 381 -18.38 29.94 -34.07
N ARG A 382 -19.17 29.42 -35.03
CA ARG A 382 -18.68 28.43 -36.02
C ARG A 382 -17.56 29.03 -36.89
N ALA A 383 -17.78 30.22 -37.40
CA ALA A 383 -16.79 30.92 -38.24
C ALA A 383 -15.49 31.16 -37.45
N LEU A 384 -15.58 31.63 -36.20
CA LEU A 384 -14.41 31.86 -35.36
C LEU A 384 -13.63 30.55 -35.07
N LEU A 385 -14.31 29.43 -34.81
CA LEU A 385 -13.69 28.15 -34.56
C LEU A 385 -12.99 27.57 -35.80
N VAL A 386 -13.62 27.68 -36.96
CA VAL A 386 -13.00 27.26 -38.24
C VAL A 386 -11.81 28.17 -38.60
N LEU A 387 -11.96 29.49 -38.46
CA LEU A 387 -10.88 30.45 -38.70
C LEU A 387 -9.69 30.25 -37.73
N SER A 388 -9.90 29.72 -36.54
CA SER A 388 -8.79 29.45 -35.59
C SER A 388 -7.83 28.36 -36.05
N ILE A 389 -8.24 27.49 -36.98
CA ILE A 389 -7.38 26.44 -37.55
C ILE A 389 -6.18 27.04 -38.30
N VAL A 390 -6.41 28.11 -39.08
CA VAL A 390 -5.36 28.71 -39.91
C VAL A 390 -4.18 29.26 -39.11
N PRO A 391 -4.37 30.13 -38.08
CA PRO A 391 -3.25 30.61 -37.28
C PRO A 391 -2.63 29.52 -36.43
N ALA A 392 -3.40 28.47 -36.00
CA ALA A 392 -2.84 27.36 -35.30
C ALA A 392 -1.91 26.50 -36.19
N LEU A 393 -2.28 26.25 -37.43
CA LEU A 393 -1.43 25.55 -38.39
C LEU A 393 -0.19 26.39 -38.79
N LEU A 394 -0.32 27.71 -38.91
CA LEU A 394 0.82 28.60 -39.14
C LEU A 394 1.82 28.55 -37.96
N LEU A 395 1.31 28.59 -36.72
CA LEU A 395 2.16 28.44 -35.54
C LEU A 395 2.84 27.09 -35.48
N ALA A 396 2.14 26.01 -35.85
CA ALA A 396 2.71 24.66 -35.95
C ALA A 396 3.78 24.59 -37.05
N LEU A 397 3.55 25.17 -38.23
CA LEU A 397 4.53 25.25 -39.31
C LEU A 397 5.78 26.02 -38.90
N LEU A 398 5.61 27.21 -38.30
CA LEU A 398 6.73 27.99 -37.76
C LEU A 398 7.48 27.21 -36.69
N GLY A 399 6.75 26.52 -35.79
CA GLY A 399 7.33 25.61 -34.78
C GLY A 399 8.16 24.51 -35.41
N GLY A 400 7.66 23.89 -36.49
CA GLY A 400 8.39 22.86 -37.24
C GLY A 400 9.67 23.38 -37.88
N LEU A 401 9.67 24.60 -38.44
CA LEU A 401 10.85 25.24 -38.99
C LEU A 401 11.91 25.65 -37.94
N LEU A 402 11.49 25.96 -36.72
CA LEU A 402 12.36 26.37 -35.62
C LEU A 402 12.88 25.17 -34.79
N ILE A 403 12.34 23.96 -35.01
CA ILE A 403 12.60 22.79 -34.15
C ILE A 403 14.08 22.37 -34.24
N ASP A 404 14.70 22.50 -35.39
CA ASP A 404 16.09 22.13 -35.64
C ASP A 404 17.11 23.19 -35.22
N LEU A 405 16.64 24.42 -34.95
CA LEU A 405 17.50 25.54 -34.54
C LEU A 405 17.81 25.55 -33.04
N VAL A 406 16.96 24.92 -32.23
CA VAL A 406 17.08 24.91 -30.77
C VAL A 406 17.10 23.45 -30.25
N PRO A 407 18.11 23.03 -29.49
CA PRO A 407 18.10 21.72 -28.85
C PRO A 407 16.81 21.53 -28.01
N LYS A 408 16.07 20.46 -28.27
CA LYS A 408 14.75 20.17 -27.67
C LYS A 408 13.67 21.21 -27.99
N GLY A 409 13.76 21.91 -29.14
CA GLY A 409 12.87 22.98 -29.55
C GLY A 409 11.38 22.59 -29.56
N ALA A 410 11.05 21.37 -29.98
CA ALA A 410 9.67 20.86 -29.95
C ALA A 410 9.02 21.00 -28.56
N TYR A 411 9.74 20.71 -27.50
CA TYR A 411 9.20 20.86 -26.11
C TYR A 411 9.03 22.29 -25.68
N LEU A 412 10.01 23.15 -26.04
CA LEU A 412 9.96 24.56 -25.67
C LEU A 412 8.76 25.21 -26.31
N ILE A 413 8.50 24.92 -27.59
CA ILE A 413 7.38 25.50 -28.34
C ILE A 413 6.06 25.03 -27.74
N ASP A 414 5.88 23.70 -27.54
CA ASP A 414 4.65 23.15 -26.94
C ASP A 414 4.44 23.71 -25.52
N GLY A 415 5.48 23.71 -24.68
CA GLY A 415 5.42 24.24 -23.32
C GLY A 415 5.04 25.71 -23.24
N VAL A 416 5.59 26.56 -24.14
CA VAL A 416 5.24 27.99 -24.22
C VAL A 416 3.78 28.17 -24.65
N VAL A 417 3.31 27.44 -25.66
CA VAL A 417 1.91 27.48 -26.11
C VAL A 417 0.96 27.06 -25.00
N VAL A 418 1.26 25.97 -24.29
CA VAL A 418 0.45 25.50 -23.15
C VAL A 418 0.42 26.55 -22.03
N LEU A 419 1.57 27.16 -21.68
CA LEU A 419 1.64 28.19 -20.64
C LEU A 419 0.85 29.42 -21.01
N ILE A 420 0.92 29.88 -22.29
CA ILE A 420 0.10 30.99 -22.82
C ILE A 420 -1.39 30.60 -22.68
N GLY A 421 -1.78 29.41 -23.09
CA GLY A 421 -3.17 28.95 -23.00
C GLY A 421 -3.72 28.93 -21.58
N LEU A 422 -2.95 28.40 -20.63
CA LEU A 422 -3.30 28.39 -19.21
C LEU A 422 -3.35 29.81 -18.62
N GLY A 423 -2.41 30.68 -19.02
CA GLY A 423 -2.36 32.08 -18.63
C GLY A 423 -3.58 32.86 -19.10
N LEU A 424 -3.97 32.73 -20.39
CA LEU A 424 -5.18 33.35 -20.93
C LEU A 424 -6.45 32.81 -20.28
N ALA A 425 -6.53 31.49 -20.05
CA ALA A 425 -7.65 30.88 -19.35
C ALA A 425 -7.77 31.38 -17.90
N TRP A 426 -6.65 31.61 -17.23
CA TRP A 426 -6.62 32.21 -15.90
C TRP A 426 -6.99 33.70 -15.90
N LEU A 427 -6.50 34.48 -16.86
CA LEU A 427 -6.82 35.92 -17.03
C LEU A 427 -8.33 36.11 -17.23
N TRP A 428 -8.96 35.25 -18.04
CA TRP A 428 -10.41 35.31 -18.35
C TRP A 428 -11.27 34.40 -17.51
N ARG A 429 -10.75 33.91 -16.34
CA ARG A 429 -11.45 33.00 -15.44
C ARG A 429 -12.87 33.43 -15.03
N GLY A 430 -13.15 34.75 -15.11
CA GLY A 430 -14.47 35.33 -14.87
C GLY A 430 -15.51 35.01 -15.94
N GLY A 431 -15.11 34.41 -17.06
CA GLY A 431 -15.95 34.13 -18.24
C GLY A 431 -15.60 35.00 -19.43
N LEU A 432 -15.85 34.47 -20.64
CA LEU A 432 -15.57 35.15 -21.89
C LEU A 432 -16.68 36.17 -22.19
N THR A 433 -16.28 37.42 -22.46
CA THR A 433 -17.22 38.54 -22.77
C THR A 433 -17.18 38.92 -24.23
N GLN A 434 -16.04 38.68 -24.92
CA GLN A 434 -15.81 39.06 -26.32
C GLN A 434 -15.54 37.81 -27.19
N PRO A 435 -15.99 37.82 -28.47
CA PRO A 435 -15.69 36.74 -29.42
C PRO A 435 -14.19 36.53 -29.67
N SER A 436 -13.40 37.62 -29.63
CA SER A 436 -11.94 37.61 -29.80
C SER A 436 -11.21 36.77 -28.71
N GLN A 437 -11.71 36.79 -27.47
CA GLN A 437 -11.20 35.98 -26.38
C GLN A 437 -11.40 34.50 -26.65
N ALA A 438 -12.60 34.10 -27.14
CA ALA A 438 -12.89 32.75 -27.53
C ALA A 438 -12.01 32.28 -28.70
N PHE A 439 -11.83 33.14 -29.69
CA PHE A 439 -10.94 32.89 -30.83
C PHE A 439 -9.50 32.65 -30.37
N ALA A 440 -8.94 33.55 -29.55
CA ALA A 440 -7.57 33.43 -29.04
C ALA A 440 -7.36 32.08 -28.29
N LEU A 441 -8.29 31.71 -27.40
CA LEU A 441 -8.21 30.41 -26.69
C LEU A 441 -8.35 29.21 -27.63
N ALA A 442 -9.18 29.30 -28.66
CA ALA A 442 -9.30 28.25 -29.67
C ALA A 442 -8.02 28.07 -30.47
N VAL A 443 -7.40 29.16 -30.90
CA VAL A 443 -6.09 29.15 -31.59
C VAL A 443 -5.01 28.51 -30.74
N VAL A 444 -4.87 28.95 -29.50
CA VAL A 444 -3.84 28.43 -28.60
C VAL A 444 -4.06 26.94 -28.26
N TRP A 445 -5.31 26.52 -28.08
CA TRP A 445 -5.60 25.11 -27.83
C TRP A 445 -5.28 24.23 -29.04
N MET A 446 -5.69 24.63 -30.24
CA MET A 446 -5.35 23.91 -31.48
C MET A 446 -3.85 23.91 -31.73
N ALA A 447 -3.15 25.02 -31.44
CA ALA A 447 -1.70 25.08 -31.53
C ALA A 447 -1.02 24.14 -30.52
N SER A 448 -1.57 23.98 -29.30
CA SER A 448 -1.03 23.03 -28.33
C SER A 448 -1.27 21.57 -28.78
N LEU A 449 -2.39 21.24 -29.43
CA LEU A 449 -2.59 19.93 -30.05
C LEU A 449 -1.58 19.68 -31.19
N ALA A 450 -1.38 20.68 -32.06
CA ALA A 450 -0.38 20.59 -33.12
C ALA A 450 1.04 20.47 -32.53
N GLY A 451 1.34 21.17 -31.43
CA GLY A 451 2.58 21.05 -30.67
C GLY A 451 2.81 19.61 -30.16
N ALA A 452 1.76 18.98 -29.59
CA ALA A 452 1.85 17.58 -29.18
C ALA A 452 2.14 16.64 -30.36
N GLY A 453 1.58 16.92 -31.52
CA GLY A 453 1.90 16.22 -32.78
C GLY A 453 3.36 16.42 -33.21
N LEU A 454 3.88 17.65 -33.16
CA LEU A 454 5.28 17.97 -33.48
C LEU A 454 6.25 17.26 -32.52
N VAL A 455 5.93 17.23 -31.23
CA VAL A 455 6.71 16.46 -30.22
C VAL A 455 6.73 14.98 -30.60
N ALA A 456 5.58 14.41 -30.96
CA ALA A 456 5.48 13.00 -31.32
C ALA A 456 6.26 12.67 -32.60
N THR A 457 6.13 13.47 -33.65
CA THR A 457 6.83 13.24 -34.94
C THR A 457 8.33 13.46 -34.84
N HIS A 458 8.78 14.50 -34.13
CA HIS A 458 10.20 14.77 -33.89
C HIS A 458 10.92 13.59 -33.22
N TRP A 459 10.33 13.04 -32.13
CA TRP A 459 10.93 11.91 -31.41
C TRP A 459 10.66 10.55 -32.08
N GLY A 460 9.64 10.45 -32.91
CA GLY A 460 9.32 9.24 -33.68
C GLY A 460 10.08 9.14 -35.02
N GLY A 461 10.91 10.12 -35.35
CA GLY A 461 11.61 10.13 -36.62
C GLY A 461 10.68 10.19 -37.84
N GLY A 462 9.53 10.86 -37.72
CA GLY A 462 8.48 10.96 -38.75
C GLY A 462 7.59 9.75 -38.93
N ARG A 463 7.78 8.69 -38.12
CA ARG A 463 6.92 7.50 -38.16
C ARG A 463 5.49 7.88 -37.76
N ASP A 464 4.51 7.27 -38.41
CA ASP A 464 3.08 7.44 -38.13
C ASP A 464 2.55 8.89 -38.19
N ALA A 465 3.26 9.79 -38.92
CA ALA A 465 2.85 11.21 -39.05
C ALA A 465 1.39 11.34 -39.53
N ILE A 466 0.95 10.47 -40.44
CA ILE A 466 -0.43 10.43 -40.96
C ILE A 466 -1.42 10.04 -39.85
N GLY A 467 -1.12 9.00 -39.07
CA GLY A 467 -1.95 8.57 -37.94
C GLY A 467 -2.07 9.64 -36.86
N ILE A 468 -0.96 10.31 -36.54
CA ILE A 468 -0.91 11.43 -35.63
C ILE A 468 -1.81 12.58 -36.12
N ALA A 469 -1.63 13.01 -37.36
CA ALA A 469 -2.41 14.07 -37.97
C ALA A 469 -3.91 13.73 -38.01
N ALA A 470 -4.27 12.48 -38.35
CA ALA A 470 -5.65 12.02 -38.38
C ALA A 470 -6.31 12.07 -36.99
N VAL A 471 -5.65 11.57 -35.94
CA VAL A 471 -6.19 11.58 -34.58
C VAL A 471 -6.32 13.02 -34.04
N LEU A 472 -5.35 13.88 -34.24
CA LEU A 472 -5.42 15.26 -33.81
C LEU A 472 -6.52 16.04 -34.55
N THR A 473 -6.68 15.78 -35.85
CA THR A 473 -7.78 16.34 -36.64
C THR A 473 -9.14 15.87 -36.14
N LEU A 474 -9.30 14.56 -35.85
CA LEU A 474 -10.53 14.02 -35.24
C LEU A 474 -10.86 14.67 -33.91
N LEU A 475 -9.87 14.89 -33.04
CA LEU A 475 -10.05 15.60 -31.76
C LEU A 475 -10.49 17.05 -31.97
N ALA A 476 -9.84 17.75 -32.88
CA ALA A 476 -10.21 19.12 -33.23
C ALA A 476 -11.64 19.21 -33.80
N VAL A 477 -12.00 18.33 -34.73
CA VAL A 477 -13.35 18.24 -35.30
C VAL A 477 -14.39 17.86 -34.25
N ALA A 478 -14.11 16.87 -33.42
CA ALA A 478 -14.99 16.47 -32.33
C ALA A 478 -15.21 17.63 -31.35
N TRP A 479 -14.17 18.37 -31.01
CA TRP A 479 -14.28 19.55 -30.15
C TRP A 479 -15.15 20.64 -30.82
N ILE A 480 -14.93 20.96 -32.10
CA ILE A 480 -15.75 21.92 -32.86
C ILE A 480 -17.20 21.46 -32.87
N ALA A 481 -17.46 20.16 -33.14
CA ALA A 481 -18.82 19.59 -33.14
C ALA A 481 -19.52 19.72 -31.79
N THR A 482 -18.78 19.56 -30.67
CA THR A 482 -19.35 19.78 -29.32
C THR A 482 -19.81 21.22 -29.08
N GLN A 483 -19.20 22.20 -29.77
CA GLN A 483 -19.64 23.59 -29.71
C GLN A 483 -20.99 23.83 -30.44
N TRP A 484 -21.34 22.93 -31.37
CA TRP A 484 -22.61 22.98 -32.08
C TRP A 484 -23.77 22.39 -31.29
N SER A 485 -23.47 21.49 -30.32
CA SER A 485 -24.47 20.92 -29.45
C SER A 485 -24.46 21.58 -28.08
N PRO A 486 -25.45 22.45 -27.76
CA PRO A 486 -25.52 23.10 -26.45
C PRO A 486 -25.64 22.08 -25.27
N ARG A 487 -26.11 20.86 -25.56
CA ARG A 487 -26.31 19.81 -24.54
C ARG A 487 -25.01 19.11 -24.14
N VAL A 488 -24.03 19.02 -25.02
CA VAL A 488 -22.79 18.25 -24.77
C VAL A 488 -21.64 19.17 -24.34
N GLY A 489 -21.38 20.25 -25.05
CA GLY A 489 -20.22 21.13 -24.80
C GLY A 489 -20.39 22.13 -23.65
N ALA A 490 -21.61 22.59 -23.38
CA ALA A 490 -21.85 23.56 -22.33
C ALA A 490 -21.63 22.95 -20.92
N GLY A 491 -21.89 21.67 -20.73
CA GLY A 491 -21.87 21.04 -19.41
C GLY A 491 -20.48 20.97 -18.77
N LEU A 492 -19.41 20.69 -19.53
CA LEU A 492 -18.06 20.56 -18.96
C LEU A 492 -17.43 21.93 -18.67
N ARG A 493 -17.70 22.93 -19.50
CA ARG A 493 -17.20 24.32 -19.32
C ARG A 493 -17.92 25.06 -18.19
N THR A 494 -19.19 24.75 -17.94
CA THR A 494 -19.95 25.27 -16.79
C THR A 494 -19.69 24.46 -15.52
N ALA A 495 -19.03 23.28 -15.64
CA ALA A 495 -18.65 22.48 -14.49
C ALA A 495 -17.65 23.21 -13.61
N GLY A 496 -17.82 23.08 -12.31
CA GLY A 496 -16.90 23.65 -11.33
C GLY A 496 -15.46 23.11 -11.49
N TRP A 497 -14.49 23.88 -11.03
CA TRP A 497 -13.06 23.56 -11.11
C TRP A 497 -12.70 22.16 -10.59
N ARG A 498 -13.45 21.63 -9.62
CA ARG A 498 -13.25 20.30 -9.06
C ARG A 498 -13.57 19.18 -10.06
N VAL A 499 -14.69 19.31 -10.79
CA VAL A 499 -15.06 18.32 -11.84
C VAL A 499 -14.02 18.34 -12.94
N ARG A 500 -13.59 19.53 -13.38
CA ARG A 500 -12.54 19.67 -14.38
C ARG A 500 -11.21 19.07 -13.93
N GLY A 501 -10.82 19.28 -12.66
CA GLY A 501 -9.64 18.67 -12.07
C GLY A 501 -9.71 17.14 -12.02
N LEU A 502 -10.86 16.57 -11.65
CA LEU A 502 -11.07 15.11 -11.67
C LEU A 502 -11.00 14.54 -13.10
N VAL A 503 -11.58 15.22 -14.08
CA VAL A 503 -11.50 14.81 -15.49
C VAL A 503 -10.05 14.86 -15.99
N TRP A 504 -9.32 15.93 -15.66
CA TRP A 504 -7.90 16.02 -16.00
C TRP A 504 -7.07 14.91 -15.37
N THR A 505 -7.30 14.59 -14.10
CA THR A 505 -6.66 13.46 -13.43
C THR A 505 -6.99 12.14 -14.13
N ALA A 506 -8.24 11.94 -14.54
CA ALA A 506 -8.63 10.74 -15.28
C ALA A 506 -7.94 10.66 -16.67
N CYS A 507 -7.74 11.78 -17.34
CA CYS A 507 -6.97 11.85 -18.58
C CYS A 507 -5.49 11.52 -18.37
N LEU A 508 -4.86 12.03 -17.29
CA LEU A 508 -3.50 11.65 -16.92
C LEU A 508 -3.39 10.16 -16.63
N LEU A 509 -4.39 9.57 -15.95
CA LEU A 509 -4.43 8.14 -15.70
C LEU A 509 -4.58 7.35 -17.00
N ALA A 510 -5.39 7.80 -17.95
CA ALA A 510 -5.51 7.19 -19.27
C ALA A 510 -4.16 7.20 -20.00
N CYS A 511 -3.43 8.33 -19.98
CA CYS A 511 -2.07 8.41 -20.51
C CYS A 511 -1.11 7.46 -19.81
N ALA A 512 -1.17 7.34 -18.48
CA ALA A 512 -0.33 6.44 -17.70
C ALA A 512 -0.63 4.95 -18.01
N VAL A 513 -1.91 4.60 -18.18
CA VAL A 513 -2.30 3.24 -18.60
C VAL A 513 -1.78 2.93 -20.00
N VAL A 514 -1.92 3.88 -20.95
CA VAL A 514 -1.38 3.72 -22.30
C VAL A 514 0.13 3.57 -22.27
N ALA A 515 0.84 4.39 -21.47
CA ALA A 515 2.29 4.27 -21.32
C ALA A 515 2.70 2.90 -20.76
N ALA A 516 1.98 2.43 -19.75
CA ALA A 516 2.25 1.13 -19.13
C ALA A 516 1.98 -0.04 -20.11
N LEU A 517 0.89 0.01 -20.88
CA LEU A 517 0.53 -1.04 -21.85
C LEU A 517 1.40 -1.00 -23.11
N GLY A 518 1.77 0.19 -23.58
CA GLY A 518 2.53 0.41 -24.80
C GLY A 518 4.05 0.48 -24.59
N GLY A 519 4.49 0.72 -23.36
CA GLY A 519 5.89 1.06 -23.05
C GLY A 519 6.82 -0.12 -22.83
N GLY A 520 6.35 -1.37 -22.94
CA GLY A 520 7.24 -2.49 -22.70
C GLY A 520 6.66 -3.87 -22.98
N ALA A 521 7.55 -4.78 -23.38
CA ALA A 521 7.24 -6.17 -23.64
C ALA A 521 6.67 -6.91 -22.41
N TYR A 522 7.06 -6.52 -21.18
CA TYR A 522 6.69 -7.26 -19.98
C TYR A 522 5.18 -7.24 -19.68
N ILE A 523 4.51 -6.08 -19.76
CA ILE A 523 3.04 -6.05 -19.57
C ILE A 523 2.32 -6.86 -20.67
N GLY A 524 2.74 -6.73 -21.93
CA GLY A 524 2.19 -7.52 -23.02
C GLY A 524 2.35 -9.02 -22.77
N GLN A 525 3.52 -9.46 -22.34
CA GLN A 525 3.79 -10.85 -21.96
C GLN A 525 2.92 -11.29 -20.78
N ARG A 526 2.77 -10.46 -19.74
CA ARG A 526 1.89 -10.76 -18.60
C ARG A 526 0.42 -10.90 -18.99
N MET A 527 -0.05 -10.14 -19.96
CA MET A 527 -1.43 -10.24 -20.44
C MET A 527 -1.63 -11.48 -21.35
N SER A 528 -0.66 -11.83 -22.18
CA SER A 528 -0.74 -13.00 -23.07
C SER A 528 -0.70 -14.34 -22.31
N THR A 529 -0.02 -14.41 -21.16
CA THR A 529 0.05 -15.64 -20.33
C THR A 529 -1.14 -15.79 -19.39
N GLY A 530 -2.18 -14.96 -19.51
CA GLY A 530 -3.31 -14.89 -18.56
C GLY A 530 -4.05 -16.21 -18.37
N GLN A 531 -4.33 -16.92 -19.45
CA GLN A 531 -5.02 -18.21 -19.38
C GLN A 531 -4.14 -19.29 -18.76
N GLN A 532 -2.90 -19.40 -19.19
CA GLN A 532 -1.95 -20.39 -18.65
C GLN A 532 -1.68 -20.19 -17.16
N ASP A 533 -1.51 -18.93 -16.73
CA ASP A 533 -1.34 -18.62 -15.31
C ASP A 533 -2.60 -18.97 -14.49
N PHE A 534 -3.80 -18.85 -15.07
CA PHE A 534 -5.05 -19.21 -14.40
C PHE A 534 -5.22 -20.73 -14.30
N GLU A 535 -4.91 -21.47 -15.36
CA GLU A 535 -4.91 -22.94 -15.36
C GLU A 535 -3.92 -23.49 -14.34
N GLY A 536 -2.69 -22.94 -14.28
CA GLY A 536 -1.71 -23.28 -13.26
C GLY A 536 -2.20 -23.02 -11.83
N ARG A 537 -2.96 -21.91 -11.61
CA ARG A 537 -3.58 -21.66 -10.29
C ARG A 537 -4.68 -22.65 -9.94
N LEU A 538 -5.53 -23.04 -10.89
CA LEU A 538 -6.57 -24.06 -10.67
C LEU A 538 -5.95 -25.38 -10.27
N GLU A 539 -4.86 -25.81 -10.93
CA GLU A 539 -4.15 -27.02 -10.58
C GLU A 539 -3.50 -26.90 -9.20
N HIS A 540 -2.85 -25.78 -8.92
CA HIS A 540 -2.28 -25.53 -7.61
C HIS A 540 -3.34 -25.57 -6.49
N TRP A 541 -4.54 -24.99 -6.71
CA TRP A 541 -5.64 -25.07 -5.73
C TRP A 541 -6.15 -26.50 -5.56
N ARG A 542 -6.25 -27.28 -6.64
CA ARG A 542 -6.63 -28.70 -6.57
C ARG A 542 -5.64 -29.50 -5.74
N VAL A 543 -4.35 -29.38 -6.02
CA VAL A 543 -3.27 -30.01 -5.27
C VAL A 543 -3.32 -29.58 -3.80
N SER A 544 -3.39 -28.29 -3.53
CA SER A 544 -3.42 -27.71 -2.19
C SER A 544 -4.61 -28.18 -1.35
N LEU A 545 -5.82 -28.16 -1.91
CA LEU A 545 -7.03 -28.67 -1.23
C LEU A 545 -7.02 -30.19 -1.10
N GLY A 546 -6.36 -30.89 -2.00
CA GLY A 546 -6.13 -32.33 -1.91
C GLY A 546 -5.24 -32.77 -0.73
N LEU A 547 -4.59 -31.82 -0.06
CA LEU A 547 -3.84 -32.06 1.19
C LEU A 547 -4.77 -32.21 2.41
N LEU A 548 -6.03 -31.79 2.32
CA LEU A 548 -7.06 -32.05 3.34
C LEU A 548 -7.54 -33.49 3.19
N LYS A 549 -7.20 -34.37 4.15
CA LYS A 549 -7.41 -35.82 4.05
C LYS A 549 -8.62 -36.35 4.83
N SER A 550 -9.01 -35.63 5.89
CA SER A 550 -10.08 -36.09 6.80
C SER A 550 -11.25 -35.09 6.84
N MET A 551 -12.43 -35.57 7.30
CA MET A 551 -13.62 -34.71 7.41
C MET A 551 -13.43 -33.58 8.43
N ASP A 552 -12.68 -33.81 9.50
CA ASP A 552 -12.37 -32.79 10.51
C ASP A 552 -11.41 -31.72 9.95
N GLU A 553 -10.48 -32.08 9.07
CA GLU A 553 -9.65 -31.11 8.34
C GLU A 553 -10.49 -30.25 7.38
N TRP A 554 -11.50 -30.84 6.71
CA TRP A 554 -12.43 -30.07 5.90
C TRP A 554 -13.32 -29.14 6.73
N LEU A 555 -13.77 -29.56 7.91
CA LEU A 555 -14.65 -28.78 8.78
C LEU A 555 -13.91 -27.69 9.55
N LEU A 556 -12.73 -27.98 10.11
CA LEU A 556 -11.99 -27.12 11.03
C LEU A 556 -10.63 -26.67 10.50
N GLY A 557 -10.20 -27.12 9.34
CA GLY A 557 -8.91 -26.80 8.72
C GLY A 557 -7.73 -27.58 9.30
N LYS A 558 -6.58 -27.44 8.67
CA LYS A 558 -5.31 -27.97 9.18
C LYS A 558 -4.65 -27.10 10.24
N GLY A 559 -5.17 -25.90 10.46
CA GLY A 559 -4.63 -24.92 11.39
C GLY A 559 -3.87 -23.78 10.70
N SER A 560 -3.84 -22.64 11.39
CA SER A 560 -3.18 -21.43 10.89
C SER A 560 -1.70 -21.68 10.62
N GLY A 561 -1.19 -21.13 9.49
CA GLY A 561 0.22 -21.18 9.13
C GLY A 561 0.76 -22.57 8.76
N ARG A 562 -0.11 -23.59 8.61
CA ARG A 562 0.34 -24.97 8.30
C ARG A 562 0.45 -25.29 6.83
N TYR A 563 0.06 -24.34 5.95
CA TYR A 563 0.11 -24.58 4.52
C TYR A 563 1.53 -24.88 4.01
N PRO A 564 2.59 -24.08 4.31
CA PRO A 564 3.94 -24.36 3.82
C PRO A 564 4.46 -25.75 4.24
N ALA A 565 4.30 -26.13 5.51
CA ALA A 565 4.71 -27.43 5.99
C ALA A 565 3.91 -28.59 5.36
N SER A 566 2.60 -28.41 5.18
CA SER A 566 1.73 -29.40 4.54
C SER A 566 2.10 -29.61 3.07
N PHE A 567 2.42 -28.53 2.36
CA PHE A 567 2.85 -28.61 0.97
C PHE A 567 4.25 -29.21 0.83
N ALA A 568 5.18 -28.85 1.71
CA ALA A 568 6.53 -29.45 1.75
C ALA A 568 6.50 -30.97 1.97
N ASN A 569 5.57 -31.47 2.80
CA ASN A 569 5.47 -32.90 3.14
C ASN A 569 4.58 -33.68 2.17
N GLY A 570 3.49 -33.10 1.68
CA GLY A 570 2.46 -33.80 0.91
C GLY A 570 2.21 -33.28 -0.49
N GLY A 571 2.84 -32.17 -0.90
CA GLY A 571 2.77 -31.64 -2.26
C GLY A 571 3.59 -32.43 -3.27
N PRO A 572 3.54 -32.07 -4.57
CA PRO A 572 4.32 -32.69 -5.61
C PRO A 572 5.82 -32.67 -5.26
N PHE A 573 6.47 -33.81 -5.46
CA PHE A 573 7.89 -33.98 -5.07
C PHE A 573 8.83 -32.97 -5.73
N ASP A 574 8.60 -32.68 -6.99
CA ASP A 574 9.39 -31.78 -7.83
C ASP A 574 9.08 -30.28 -7.59
N GLU A 575 8.02 -29.95 -6.84
CA GLU A 575 7.67 -28.58 -6.48
C GLU A 575 8.12 -28.18 -5.07
N ARG A 576 8.78 -29.09 -4.33
CA ARG A 576 9.24 -28.81 -2.97
C ARG A 576 10.33 -27.75 -2.99
N VAL A 577 10.19 -26.74 -2.14
CA VAL A 577 11.18 -25.69 -1.92
C VAL A 577 12.18 -26.06 -0.85
N GLY A 578 13.29 -25.33 -0.84
CA GLY A 578 14.26 -25.40 0.25
C GLY A 578 13.72 -24.82 1.57
N ASP A 579 14.47 -25.05 2.62
CA ASP A 579 14.18 -24.56 3.97
C ASP A 579 15.48 -24.30 4.74
N TYR A 580 15.37 -23.62 5.86
CA TYR A 580 16.45 -23.46 6.81
C TYR A 580 16.02 -23.87 8.21
N ARG A 581 16.97 -24.32 9.00
CA ARG A 581 16.75 -24.62 10.41
C ARG A 581 17.95 -24.17 11.23
N LEU A 582 17.69 -23.44 12.30
CA LEU A 582 18.68 -23.15 13.33
C LEU A 582 18.80 -24.37 14.26
N ASN A 583 19.98 -24.95 14.31
CA ASN A 583 20.25 -26.05 15.22
C ASN A 583 20.88 -25.51 16.50
N PRO A 584 20.43 -25.94 17.68
CA PRO A 584 21.05 -25.59 18.95
C PRO A 584 22.48 -26.15 19.05
N PRO A 585 23.34 -25.60 19.93
CA PRO A 585 24.65 -26.16 20.21
C PRO A 585 24.53 -27.64 20.63
N ARG A 586 25.39 -28.48 20.11
CA ARG A 586 25.46 -29.89 20.44
C ARG A 586 26.64 -30.12 21.39
N SER A 587 26.37 -30.35 22.65
CA SER A 587 27.38 -30.63 23.68
C SER A 587 27.78 -32.12 23.76
N GLU A 588 26.95 -33.04 23.27
CA GLU A 588 27.18 -34.48 23.32
C GLU A 588 27.06 -35.16 21.96
N VAL A 589 27.90 -36.16 21.70
CA VAL A 589 27.76 -37.07 20.55
C VAL A 589 26.52 -37.94 20.76
N PRO A 590 25.54 -37.95 19.86
CA PRO A 590 24.40 -38.84 20.00
C PRO A 590 24.88 -40.29 20.09
N ALA A 591 24.34 -41.03 21.02
CA ALA A 591 24.66 -42.47 21.25
C ALA A 591 24.39 -43.37 20.02
N SER A 592 23.79 -42.84 18.95
CA SER A 592 23.46 -43.58 17.72
C SER A 592 24.63 -43.84 16.77
N GLY A 593 25.85 -43.41 17.10
CA GLY A 593 27.05 -43.76 16.31
C GLY A 593 27.02 -43.34 14.82
N LEU A 594 26.15 -42.46 14.43
CA LEU A 594 26.10 -41.97 13.06
C LEU A 594 27.38 -41.18 12.73
N PRO A 595 28.10 -41.55 11.65
CA PRO A 595 29.30 -40.84 11.21
C PRO A 595 28.96 -39.37 10.97
N GLY A 596 29.70 -38.45 11.59
CA GLY A 596 29.56 -37.02 11.40
C GLY A 596 28.82 -36.26 12.53
N ALA A 597 28.52 -36.88 13.66
CA ALA A 597 27.95 -36.23 14.83
C ALA A 597 29.02 -35.64 15.76
N GLU A 598 30.04 -34.93 15.23
CA GLU A 598 30.98 -34.23 16.09
C GLU A 598 30.27 -33.16 16.91
N PRO A 599 30.59 -32.99 18.21
CA PRO A 599 30.07 -31.93 19.03
C PRO A 599 30.50 -30.57 18.43
N PHE A 600 29.57 -29.64 18.33
CA PHE A 600 29.87 -28.29 17.91
C PHE A 600 29.30 -27.31 18.95
N PRO A 601 30.13 -26.52 19.63
CA PRO A 601 29.73 -25.77 20.81
C PRO A 601 28.88 -24.54 20.49
N HIS A 602 28.71 -24.23 19.21
CA HIS A 602 27.94 -23.08 18.74
C HIS A 602 26.69 -23.52 17.95
N PRO A 603 25.68 -22.65 17.84
CA PRO A 603 24.55 -22.91 16.94
C PRO A 603 25.01 -23.05 15.49
N THR A 604 24.31 -23.89 14.73
CA THR A 604 24.58 -24.06 13.29
C THR A 604 23.30 -23.88 12.50
N VAL A 605 23.41 -23.62 11.19
CA VAL A 605 22.27 -23.50 10.31
C VAL A 605 22.29 -24.61 9.27
N THR A 606 21.25 -25.42 9.25
CA THR A 606 21.00 -26.35 8.15
C THR A 606 20.27 -25.60 7.05
N LEU A 607 20.80 -25.67 5.84
CA LEU A 607 20.22 -25.09 4.65
C LEU A 607 19.95 -26.20 3.63
N THR A 608 18.70 -26.33 3.20
CA THR A 608 18.28 -27.28 2.18
C THR A 608 17.88 -26.53 0.91
N SER A 609 18.17 -27.08 -0.27
CA SER A 609 17.63 -26.53 -1.51
C SER A 609 16.37 -27.24 -1.94
N GLY A 610 15.57 -26.58 -2.77
CA GLY A 610 14.37 -27.15 -3.38
C GLY A 610 14.67 -28.24 -4.41
N LEU A 611 13.61 -28.96 -4.77
CA LEU A 611 13.64 -29.99 -5.80
C LEU A 611 13.16 -29.51 -7.16
N HIS A 612 12.68 -28.28 -7.24
CA HIS A 612 12.11 -27.68 -8.43
C HIS A 612 13.10 -27.62 -9.58
N THR A 613 12.64 -27.86 -10.81
CA THR A 613 13.48 -27.94 -12.02
C THR A 613 13.56 -26.67 -12.82
N MET A 614 12.69 -25.71 -12.57
CA MET A 614 12.63 -24.49 -13.37
C MET A 614 13.70 -23.48 -12.93
N GLY A 615 14.74 -23.47 -13.65
CA GLY A 615 15.80 -22.48 -13.81
C GLY A 615 15.97 -21.32 -12.84
N ASN A 616 17.15 -20.93 -12.65
CA ASN A 616 17.70 -19.63 -12.20
C ASN A 616 17.18 -18.92 -10.94
N GLY A 617 16.25 -19.44 -10.15
CA GLY A 617 15.71 -18.61 -9.11
C GLY A 617 15.02 -19.28 -7.96
N GLU A 618 15.04 -20.59 -7.89
CA GLU A 618 14.21 -21.34 -6.94
C GLU A 618 14.99 -21.89 -5.78
N MET A 619 16.17 -21.35 -5.58
CA MET A 619 17.00 -21.70 -4.48
C MET A 619 16.68 -20.87 -3.26
N PHE A 620 16.57 -21.55 -2.14
CA PHE A 620 16.43 -20.90 -0.85
C PHE A 620 17.75 -20.21 -0.48
N ARG A 621 17.68 -18.92 -0.15
CA ARG A 621 18.84 -18.13 0.26
C ARG A 621 18.71 -17.66 1.68
N LEU A 622 19.78 -17.83 2.47
CA LEU A 622 19.94 -17.14 3.74
C LEU A 622 20.71 -15.84 3.47
N SER A 623 20.10 -14.71 3.78
CA SER A 623 20.55 -13.39 3.37
C SER A 623 20.74 -12.43 4.55
N GLN A 624 21.68 -11.51 4.43
CA GLN A 624 21.89 -10.44 5.38
C GLN A 624 22.10 -9.12 4.64
N ARG A 625 21.47 -8.05 5.11
CA ARG A 625 21.78 -6.70 4.63
C ARG A 625 23.12 -6.26 5.15
N VAL A 626 23.96 -5.78 4.23
CA VAL A 626 25.34 -5.42 4.51
C VAL A 626 25.62 -3.94 4.20
N PRO A 627 26.65 -3.33 4.82
CA PRO A 627 27.09 -1.99 4.47
C PRO A 627 27.68 -1.92 3.07
N ALA A 628 28.19 -0.75 2.68
CA ALA A 628 28.89 -0.58 1.43
C ALA A 628 30.10 -1.53 1.35
N VAL A 629 30.31 -2.14 0.20
CA VAL A 629 31.38 -3.09 -0.09
C VAL A 629 32.25 -2.51 -1.20
N SER A 630 33.56 -2.60 -1.05
CA SER A 630 34.52 -2.03 -2.01
C SER A 630 35.76 -2.92 -2.16
N GLY A 631 36.42 -2.83 -3.32
CA GLY A 631 37.62 -3.60 -3.58
C GLY A 631 37.33 -5.08 -3.87
N GLU A 632 38.30 -5.94 -3.58
CA GLU A 632 38.17 -7.39 -3.75
C GLU A 632 37.36 -7.99 -2.61
N VAL A 633 36.39 -8.81 -2.94
CA VAL A 633 35.49 -9.47 -2.00
C VAL A 633 35.78 -10.96 -1.94
N ALA A 634 35.95 -11.46 -0.77
CA ALA A 634 36.18 -12.88 -0.50
C ALA A 634 35.23 -13.39 0.58
N ALA A 635 34.89 -14.67 0.51
CA ALA A 635 34.05 -15.34 1.49
C ALA A 635 34.72 -16.62 1.97
N THR A 636 34.53 -16.95 3.25
CA THR A 636 34.88 -18.23 3.84
C THR A 636 33.65 -18.79 4.54
N VAL A 637 33.25 -19.99 4.17
CA VAL A 637 32.12 -20.68 4.79
C VAL A 637 32.61 -21.98 5.41
N MET A 638 32.44 -22.11 6.74
CA MET A 638 32.70 -23.35 7.44
C MET A 638 31.44 -24.19 7.39
N LEU A 639 31.50 -25.28 6.65
CA LEU A 639 30.33 -26.14 6.43
C LEU A 639 30.67 -27.62 6.46
N ARG A 640 29.64 -28.45 6.57
CA ARG A 640 29.69 -29.89 6.33
C ARG A 640 28.53 -30.35 5.46
N THR A 641 28.71 -31.43 4.75
CA THR A 641 27.69 -32.05 3.90
C THR A 641 27.91 -33.56 3.86
N GLN A 642 26.83 -34.31 3.68
CA GLN A 642 26.88 -35.77 3.51
C GLN A 642 26.97 -36.19 2.04
N PHE A 643 26.56 -35.31 1.13
CA PHE A 643 26.54 -35.58 -0.30
C PHE A 643 27.23 -34.43 -1.06
N LYS A 644 27.73 -34.75 -2.25
CA LYS A 644 28.23 -33.73 -3.16
C LYS A 644 27.20 -32.64 -3.37
N THR A 645 27.64 -31.40 -3.26
CA THR A 645 26.74 -30.24 -3.34
C THR A 645 27.42 -29.04 -3.99
N GLN A 646 26.69 -27.97 -4.22
CA GLN A 646 27.20 -26.73 -4.79
C GLN A 646 26.82 -25.54 -3.87
N LEU A 647 27.83 -24.92 -3.29
CA LEU A 647 27.67 -23.69 -2.50
C LEU A 647 27.77 -22.48 -3.41
N ARG A 648 26.87 -21.54 -3.28
CA ARG A 648 26.97 -20.20 -3.87
C ARG A 648 26.95 -19.14 -2.79
N VAL A 649 27.87 -18.19 -2.89
CA VAL A 649 27.91 -16.99 -2.06
C VAL A 649 27.89 -15.78 -2.99
N GLU A 650 27.06 -14.81 -2.66
CA GLU A 650 26.87 -13.61 -3.47
C GLU A 650 26.68 -12.37 -2.60
N VAL A 651 27.11 -11.21 -3.11
CA VAL A 651 26.74 -9.88 -2.60
C VAL A 651 26.10 -9.12 -3.76
N CYS A 652 24.84 -8.74 -3.62
CA CYS A 652 24.06 -8.15 -4.68
C CYS A 652 23.46 -6.79 -4.29
N GLU A 653 23.37 -5.88 -5.24
CA GLU A 653 22.43 -4.77 -5.16
C GLU A 653 21.01 -5.32 -5.26
N LYS A 654 20.30 -5.40 -4.15
CA LYS A 654 18.98 -6.04 -4.07
C LYS A 654 18.12 -5.33 -3.02
N PHE A 655 16.88 -5.01 -3.36
CA PHE A 655 15.95 -4.49 -2.35
C PHE A 655 15.30 -5.63 -1.57
N LEU A 656 14.44 -6.41 -2.19
CA LEU A 656 13.83 -7.61 -1.60
C LEU A 656 13.88 -8.80 -2.57
N LEU A 657 13.29 -8.70 -3.77
CA LEU A 657 13.13 -9.81 -4.70
C LEU A 657 14.23 -9.88 -5.74
N TYR A 658 14.47 -8.79 -6.46
CA TYR A 658 15.25 -8.82 -7.70
C TYR A 658 16.67 -8.29 -7.49
N PRO A 659 17.70 -9.07 -7.79
CA PRO A 659 19.07 -8.57 -7.82
C PRO A 659 19.30 -7.72 -9.08
N MET A 660 20.09 -6.64 -8.95
CA MET A 660 20.51 -5.81 -10.08
C MET A 660 21.90 -6.20 -10.54
N ARG A 661 22.89 -6.01 -9.71
CA ARG A 661 24.30 -6.38 -9.96
C ARG A 661 24.80 -7.18 -8.77
N CYS A 662 25.57 -8.23 -9.05
CA CYS A 662 26.13 -9.10 -8.04
C CYS A 662 27.64 -9.27 -8.24
N VAL A 663 28.35 -9.49 -7.14
CA VAL A 663 29.60 -10.21 -7.11
C VAL A 663 29.33 -11.56 -6.44
N ASP A 664 29.60 -12.65 -7.14
CA ASP A 664 29.23 -13.99 -6.70
C ASP A 664 30.22 -15.06 -7.14
N ARG A 665 30.22 -16.17 -6.43
CA ARG A 665 31.01 -17.37 -6.76
C ARG A 665 30.31 -18.64 -6.33
N GLU A 666 30.46 -19.67 -7.14
CA GLU A 666 30.02 -21.02 -6.83
C GLU A 666 31.23 -21.95 -6.64
N ALA A 667 31.10 -22.90 -5.71
CA ALA A 667 32.04 -23.97 -5.52
C ALA A 667 31.35 -25.32 -5.34
N VAL A 668 31.89 -26.34 -5.97
CA VAL A 668 31.48 -27.73 -5.72
C VAL A 668 32.12 -28.18 -4.41
N VAL A 669 31.31 -28.70 -3.53
CA VAL A 669 31.74 -29.20 -2.22
C VAL A 669 31.57 -30.71 -2.18
N GLU A 670 32.67 -31.39 -2.04
CA GLU A 670 32.68 -32.85 -1.88
C GLU A 670 32.51 -33.22 -0.39
N PRO A 671 31.78 -34.28 -0.07
CA PRO A 671 31.64 -34.73 1.33
C PRO A 671 32.98 -35.24 1.89
N LYS A 672 33.27 -34.85 3.15
CA LYS A 672 34.46 -35.33 3.89
C LYS A 672 34.05 -36.17 5.08
N GLY A 673 33.23 -37.22 4.86
CA GLY A 673 32.77 -38.11 5.92
C GLY A 673 31.98 -37.42 7.03
N GLY A 674 31.36 -36.25 6.76
CA GLY A 674 30.63 -35.44 7.74
C GLY A 674 31.49 -34.47 8.56
N ALA A 675 32.80 -34.40 8.31
CA ALA A 675 33.70 -33.46 8.97
C ALA A 675 33.47 -32.02 8.47
N TRP A 676 33.72 -31.07 9.37
CA TRP A 676 33.70 -29.64 9.04
C TRP A 676 34.84 -29.26 8.10
N GLN A 677 34.56 -28.46 7.07
CA GLN A 677 35.53 -27.99 6.11
C GLN A 677 35.34 -26.52 5.77
N PRO A 678 36.41 -25.74 5.66
CA PRO A 678 36.36 -24.39 5.14
C PRO A 678 36.23 -24.43 3.61
N VAL A 679 35.35 -23.61 3.08
CA VAL A 679 35.22 -23.35 1.64
C VAL A 679 35.53 -21.88 1.41
N GLU A 680 36.65 -21.61 0.74
CA GLU A 680 37.10 -20.26 0.43
C GLU A 680 36.67 -19.89 -0.99
N LEU A 681 36.09 -18.72 -1.14
CA LEU A 681 35.54 -18.21 -2.41
C LEU A 681 36.00 -16.78 -2.64
N LYS A 682 36.69 -16.55 -3.77
CA LYS A 682 36.95 -15.19 -4.26
C LYS A 682 35.75 -14.75 -5.09
N LEU A 683 34.91 -13.87 -4.55
CA LEU A 683 33.69 -13.42 -5.22
C LEU A 683 33.99 -12.47 -6.40
N GLY A 684 35.10 -11.73 -6.32
CA GLY A 684 35.56 -10.81 -7.36
C GLY A 684 35.66 -9.36 -6.89
N GLN A 685 35.92 -8.49 -7.85
CA GLN A 685 36.07 -7.05 -7.59
C GLN A 685 34.71 -6.38 -7.55
N ALA A 686 34.41 -5.66 -6.45
CA ALA A 686 33.20 -4.85 -6.33
C ALA A 686 33.27 -3.69 -7.35
N PRO A 687 32.19 -3.43 -8.13
CA PRO A 687 32.13 -2.26 -9.01
C PRO A 687 32.34 -0.95 -8.23
N ALA A 688 33.00 0.04 -8.84
CA ALA A 688 33.32 1.31 -8.18
C ALA A 688 32.07 2.07 -7.69
N ASP A 689 30.92 1.90 -8.37
CA ASP A 689 29.63 2.48 -8.02
C ASP A 689 28.67 1.48 -7.35
N PHE A 690 29.22 0.40 -6.76
CA PHE A 690 28.43 -0.63 -6.11
C PHE A 690 27.72 -0.06 -4.85
N GLY A 691 26.44 -0.29 -4.76
CA GLY A 691 25.58 0.37 -3.74
C GLY A 691 24.97 1.69 -4.20
N GLY A 692 25.26 2.14 -5.43
CA GLY A 692 24.69 3.35 -6.03
C GLY A 692 25.27 4.65 -5.46
N PRO A 693 24.84 5.80 -5.98
CA PRO A 693 25.31 7.10 -5.52
C PRO A 693 24.74 7.46 -4.13
N ALA A 694 25.44 8.29 -3.37
CA ALA A 694 25.05 8.68 -2.02
C ALA A 694 23.63 9.30 -1.92
N TRP A 695 23.14 9.97 -2.97
CA TRP A 695 21.81 10.57 -3.03
C TRP A 695 20.70 9.55 -3.43
N ALA A 696 21.07 8.35 -3.94
CA ALA A 696 20.17 7.25 -4.28
C ALA A 696 20.82 5.90 -3.96
N PRO A 697 21.07 5.59 -2.67
CA PRO A 697 21.80 4.40 -2.28
C PRO A 697 20.97 3.15 -2.55
N ARG A 698 21.58 2.17 -3.27
CA ARG A 698 21.05 0.83 -3.40
C ARG A 698 21.46 -0.01 -2.20
N ARG A 699 20.53 -0.81 -1.71
CA ARG A 699 20.82 -1.74 -0.62
C ARG A 699 21.70 -2.87 -1.13
N LEU A 700 22.70 -3.26 -0.32
CA LEU A 700 23.50 -4.43 -0.56
C LEU A 700 23.01 -5.58 0.34
N VAL A 701 22.94 -6.77 -0.24
CA VAL A 701 22.52 -7.99 0.44
C VAL A 701 23.54 -9.07 0.15
N ALA A 702 24.15 -9.61 1.18
CA ALA A 702 24.95 -10.81 1.11
C ALA A 702 24.04 -12.03 1.25
N SER A 703 24.23 -13.05 0.45
CA SER A 703 23.42 -14.27 0.48
C SER A 703 24.28 -15.52 0.34
N VAL A 704 23.86 -16.57 1.04
CA VAL A 704 24.41 -17.90 0.92
C VAL A 704 23.31 -18.88 0.54
N THR A 705 23.56 -19.69 -0.46
CA THR A 705 22.62 -20.70 -0.92
C THR A 705 23.32 -21.97 -1.35
N GLN A 706 22.60 -23.06 -1.25
CA GLN A 706 22.99 -24.34 -1.78
C GLN A 706 22.28 -24.56 -3.12
N ASN A 707 23.04 -24.68 -4.22
CA ASN A 707 22.53 -24.71 -5.59
C ASN A 707 22.24 -26.12 -6.12
N TRP A 708 22.64 -27.16 -5.41
CA TRP A 708 22.38 -28.52 -5.84
C TRP A 708 20.98 -28.96 -5.49
N ARG A 709 20.24 -29.48 -6.45
CA ARG A 709 18.86 -29.90 -6.28
C ARG A 709 18.73 -30.94 -5.15
N GLY A 710 17.91 -30.64 -4.14
CA GLY A 710 17.71 -31.49 -2.97
C GLY A 710 18.93 -31.63 -2.06
N GLY A 711 19.97 -30.83 -2.27
CA GLY A 711 21.15 -30.87 -1.43
C GLY A 711 20.90 -30.27 -0.03
N VAL A 712 21.70 -30.74 0.91
CA VAL A 712 21.66 -30.30 2.31
C VAL A 712 23.06 -29.96 2.76
N ILE A 713 23.23 -28.77 3.33
CA ILE A 713 24.47 -28.32 3.99
C ILE A 713 24.17 -27.89 5.41
N GLU A 714 25.10 -28.13 6.31
CA GLU A 714 25.05 -27.52 7.64
C GLU A 714 26.21 -26.52 7.72
N ILE A 715 25.92 -25.29 8.11
CA ILE A 715 26.85 -24.15 8.14
C ILE A 715 27.13 -23.80 9.60
N ALA A 716 28.41 -23.78 9.99
CA ALA A 716 28.86 -23.37 11.30
C ALA A 716 29.18 -21.87 11.35
N SER A 717 29.77 -21.33 10.29
CA SER A 717 30.04 -19.90 10.20
C SER A 717 30.16 -19.42 8.75
N ILE A 718 29.89 -18.15 8.56
CA ILE A 718 30.04 -17.43 7.29
C ILE A 718 30.82 -16.14 7.57
N SER A 719 31.88 -15.92 6.84
CA SER A 719 32.66 -14.69 6.85
C SER A 719 32.73 -14.16 5.42
N ILE A 720 32.38 -12.88 5.23
CA ILE A 720 32.60 -12.15 3.98
C ILE A 720 33.45 -10.94 4.34
N VAL A 721 34.53 -10.74 3.61
CA VAL A 721 35.53 -9.68 3.84
C VAL A 721 35.71 -8.92 2.54
N ASP A 722 35.71 -7.60 2.61
CA ASP A 722 36.21 -6.76 1.52
C ASP A 722 37.62 -6.25 1.82
N SER A 723 38.38 -5.96 0.78
CA SER A 723 39.79 -5.56 0.95
C SER A 723 39.99 -4.14 1.50
N VAL A 724 38.91 -3.35 1.59
CA VAL A 724 38.96 -1.94 2.01
C VAL A 724 38.47 -1.76 3.46
N HIS A 725 37.31 -2.36 3.80
CA HIS A 725 36.64 -2.14 5.10
C HIS A 725 36.75 -3.35 6.03
N GLY A 726 37.20 -4.52 5.52
CA GLY A 726 37.34 -5.74 6.33
C GLY A 726 36.03 -6.54 6.41
N PRO A 727 35.65 -7.07 7.60
CA PRO A 727 34.48 -7.92 7.75
C PRO A 727 33.17 -7.20 7.44
N VAL A 728 32.37 -7.80 6.57
CA VAL A 728 31.10 -7.23 6.04
C VAL A 728 29.88 -7.75 6.82
N LEU A 729 29.94 -9.03 7.25
CA LEU A 729 28.85 -9.67 7.95
C LEU A 729 28.90 -9.43 9.47
N ARG A 730 27.72 -9.45 10.09
CA ARG A 730 27.55 -9.50 11.54
C ARG A 730 26.84 -10.80 11.91
N ASN A 731 27.17 -11.35 13.08
CA ASN A 731 26.59 -12.64 13.55
C ASN A 731 26.75 -13.76 12.50
N GLY A 732 27.95 -13.85 11.89
CA GLY A 732 28.27 -14.90 10.91
C GLY A 732 28.51 -16.27 11.53
N ASP A 733 28.69 -16.32 12.85
CA ASP A 733 28.85 -17.52 13.69
C ASP A 733 27.58 -18.00 14.36
N PHE A 734 26.45 -17.31 14.09
CA PHE A 734 25.13 -17.61 14.61
C PHE A 734 25.00 -17.62 16.16
N ASN A 735 25.94 -17.03 16.90
CA ASN A 735 25.88 -16.98 18.36
C ASN A 735 24.62 -16.24 18.88
N ASP A 736 24.14 -15.23 18.14
CA ASP A 736 22.89 -14.53 18.41
C ASP A 736 21.68 -15.16 17.65
N GLY A 737 21.72 -16.46 17.39
CA GLY A 737 20.74 -17.16 16.57
C GLY A 737 20.73 -16.63 15.13
N LEU A 738 19.55 -16.37 14.55
CA LEU A 738 19.42 -15.80 13.23
C LEU A 738 19.26 -14.25 13.25
N ALA A 739 19.69 -13.60 14.30
CA ALA A 739 19.71 -12.14 14.34
C ALA A 739 20.41 -11.57 13.11
N ARG A 740 19.73 -10.65 12.41
CA ARG A 740 20.16 -10.02 11.14
C ARG A 740 20.11 -10.91 9.91
N TRP A 741 19.89 -12.21 10.06
CA TRP A 741 19.72 -13.13 8.94
C TRP A 741 18.26 -13.22 8.52
N PHE A 742 18.03 -13.16 7.22
CA PHE A 742 16.71 -13.19 6.63
C PHE A 742 16.72 -14.15 5.45
N PHE A 743 15.69 -14.96 5.32
CA PHE A 743 15.60 -15.87 4.19
C PHE A 743 14.96 -15.19 2.98
N THR A 744 15.36 -15.63 1.80
CA THR A 744 14.73 -15.25 0.54
C THR A 744 14.45 -16.51 -0.28
N SER A 745 13.28 -16.54 -0.92
CA SER A 745 12.97 -17.54 -1.93
C SER A 745 12.83 -16.81 -3.25
N ASP A 746 13.67 -17.13 -4.22
CA ASP A 746 13.57 -16.53 -5.53
C ASP A 746 12.35 -17.10 -6.25
N ARG A 747 11.52 -16.27 -6.82
CA ARG A 747 10.42 -16.53 -7.77
C ARG A 747 9.44 -17.69 -7.48
N ASN A 748 9.84 -18.81 -6.88
CA ASN A 748 8.92 -19.90 -6.55
C ASN A 748 8.24 -19.70 -5.19
N HIS A 749 7.08 -19.09 -5.21
CA HIS A 749 6.29 -18.75 -4.04
C HIS A 749 5.04 -19.64 -3.85
N MET A 750 4.72 -20.50 -4.82
CA MET A 750 3.52 -21.34 -4.76
C MET A 750 3.51 -22.27 -3.54
N PRO A 751 4.64 -22.89 -3.12
CA PRO A 751 4.67 -23.72 -1.93
C PRO A 751 4.42 -22.99 -0.60
N PHE A 752 4.53 -21.66 -0.59
CA PHE A 752 4.28 -20.84 0.60
C PHE A 752 2.87 -20.27 0.66
N HIS A 753 2.15 -20.20 -0.48
CA HIS A 753 0.87 -19.50 -0.59
C HIS A 753 -0.14 -20.28 -1.44
N MET A 754 -1.38 -20.38 -0.98
CA MET A 754 -2.47 -21.00 -1.76
C MET A 754 -2.93 -20.17 -2.96
N LYS A 755 -2.48 -18.91 -3.08
CA LYS A 755 -2.87 -17.99 -4.17
C LYS A 755 -4.38 -17.80 -4.34
N SER A 756 -5.15 -17.95 -3.25
CA SER A 756 -6.58 -17.68 -3.16
C SER A 756 -6.96 -17.49 -1.69
N LEU A 757 -7.50 -16.33 -1.36
CA LEU A 757 -7.94 -16.01 0.00
C LEU A 757 -9.04 -16.95 0.51
N PRO A 758 -10.11 -17.25 -0.26
CA PRO A 758 -11.10 -18.23 0.19
C PRO A 758 -10.53 -19.62 0.40
N ALA A 759 -9.68 -20.11 -0.52
CA ALA A 759 -9.06 -21.42 -0.39
C ALA A 759 -8.09 -21.47 0.82
N HIS A 760 -7.37 -20.37 1.07
CA HIS A 760 -6.48 -20.25 2.23
C HIS A 760 -7.25 -20.32 3.55
N VAL A 761 -8.35 -19.56 3.69
CA VAL A 761 -9.21 -19.63 4.89
C VAL A 761 -9.80 -21.03 5.04
N LEU A 762 -10.25 -21.66 3.94
CA LEU A 762 -10.76 -23.02 3.96
C LEU A 762 -9.69 -24.02 4.44
N PHE A 763 -8.47 -23.91 3.95
CA PHE A 763 -7.39 -24.81 4.33
C PHE A 763 -7.01 -24.67 5.81
N GLU A 764 -6.91 -23.43 6.31
CA GLU A 764 -6.46 -23.17 7.67
C GLU A 764 -7.55 -23.29 8.74
N GLN A 765 -8.80 -22.88 8.42
CA GLN A 765 -9.90 -22.78 9.39
C GLN A 765 -11.12 -23.63 9.01
N GLY A 766 -11.05 -24.37 7.92
CA GLY A 766 -12.11 -25.25 7.42
C GLY A 766 -13.35 -24.51 6.91
N LEU A 767 -14.37 -25.27 6.56
CA LEU A 767 -15.67 -24.74 6.11
C LEU A 767 -16.34 -23.87 7.19
N PHE A 768 -16.18 -24.24 8.46
CA PHE A 768 -16.74 -23.48 9.58
C PHE A 768 -16.09 -22.09 9.68
N GLY A 769 -14.75 -22.00 9.65
CA GLY A 769 -14.04 -20.74 9.65
C GLY A 769 -14.33 -19.88 8.42
N LEU A 770 -14.38 -20.47 7.24
CA LEU A 770 -14.72 -19.79 5.99
C LEU A 770 -16.14 -19.21 6.03
N ALA A 771 -17.11 -19.96 6.54
CA ALA A 771 -18.50 -19.48 6.68
C ALA A 771 -18.59 -18.29 7.63
N LEU A 772 -17.89 -18.34 8.77
CA LEU A 772 -17.86 -17.23 9.75
C LEU A 772 -17.14 -15.99 9.19
N TRP A 773 -15.99 -16.17 8.54
CA TRP A 773 -15.23 -15.12 7.90
C TRP A 773 -16.06 -14.40 6.82
N THR A 774 -16.69 -15.18 5.94
CA THR A 774 -17.58 -14.67 4.89
C THR A 774 -18.79 -13.95 5.49
N SER A 775 -19.39 -14.51 6.55
CA SER A 775 -20.53 -13.90 7.24
C SER A 775 -20.17 -12.54 7.86
N LEU A 776 -18.97 -12.40 8.45
CA LEU A 776 -18.48 -11.12 8.98
C LEU A 776 -18.28 -10.11 7.85
N LEU A 777 -17.62 -10.49 6.76
CA LEU A 777 -17.38 -9.64 5.61
C LEU A 777 -18.69 -9.16 4.98
N VAL A 778 -19.62 -10.08 4.69
CA VAL A 778 -20.94 -9.77 4.13
C VAL A 778 -21.72 -8.87 5.08
N THR A 779 -21.66 -9.10 6.38
CA THR A 779 -22.32 -8.23 7.38
C THR A 779 -21.81 -6.80 7.31
N VAL A 780 -20.50 -6.58 7.18
CA VAL A 780 -19.92 -5.23 7.00
C VAL A 780 -20.40 -4.60 5.71
N LEU A 781 -20.28 -5.32 4.58
CA LEU A 781 -20.64 -4.81 3.26
C LEU A 781 -22.12 -4.45 3.16
N VAL A 782 -23.01 -5.34 3.58
CA VAL A 782 -24.47 -5.11 3.58
C VAL A 782 -24.85 -3.96 4.51
N ARG A 783 -24.28 -3.92 5.70
CA ARG A 783 -24.57 -2.86 6.67
C ARG A 783 -24.16 -1.47 6.16
N LEU A 784 -23.04 -1.36 5.48
CA LEU A 784 -22.50 -0.10 4.97
C LEU A 784 -23.07 0.30 3.62
N SER A 785 -23.57 -0.65 2.82
CA SER A 785 -24.18 -0.37 1.52
C SER A 785 -25.68 -0.11 1.63
N PHE A 786 -26.40 -0.90 2.41
CA PHE A 786 -27.86 -0.89 2.47
C PHE A 786 -28.42 -0.64 3.88
N GLY A 787 -27.63 -0.92 4.93
CA GLY A 787 -28.08 -0.85 6.31
C GLY A 787 -27.89 0.52 6.98
N ALA A 788 -27.95 0.52 8.32
CA ALA A 788 -27.89 1.73 9.14
C ALA A 788 -26.55 2.51 9.03
N GLY A 789 -25.48 1.86 8.59
CA GLY A 789 -24.17 2.49 8.39
C GLY A 789 -24.03 3.24 7.06
N ARG A 790 -24.95 3.05 6.10
CA ARG A 790 -24.84 3.58 4.73
C ARG A 790 -24.66 5.10 4.65
N HIS A 791 -25.26 5.85 5.56
CA HIS A 791 -25.17 7.31 5.58
C HIS A 791 -23.89 7.85 6.26
N HIS A 792 -23.06 6.98 6.83
CA HIS A 792 -21.80 7.43 7.42
C HIS A 792 -20.82 7.89 6.35
N PRO A 793 -20.12 9.03 6.56
CA PRO A 793 -19.21 9.58 5.55
C PRO A 793 -18.11 8.64 5.05
N LEU A 794 -17.61 7.71 5.85
CA LEU A 794 -16.54 6.79 5.45
C LEU A 794 -17.04 5.50 4.77
N SER A 795 -18.36 5.21 4.82
CA SER A 795 -18.90 3.94 4.29
C SER A 795 -18.51 3.65 2.84
N PRO A 796 -18.55 4.62 1.89
CA PRO A 796 -18.15 4.35 0.53
C PRO A 796 -16.70 3.88 0.40
N ALA A 797 -15.77 4.50 1.14
CA ALA A 797 -14.36 4.14 1.09
C ALA A 797 -14.09 2.78 1.75
N VAL A 798 -14.74 2.49 2.88
CA VAL A 798 -14.61 1.19 3.56
C VAL A 798 -15.12 0.05 2.67
N VAL A 799 -16.31 0.21 2.07
CA VAL A 799 -16.87 -0.80 1.17
C VAL A 799 -16.01 -0.97 -0.08
N GLY A 800 -15.56 0.13 -0.71
CA GLY A 800 -14.68 0.09 -1.87
C GLY A 800 -13.35 -0.59 -1.57
N GLY A 801 -12.74 -0.29 -0.39
CA GLY A 801 -11.49 -0.91 0.04
C GLY A 801 -11.61 -2.40 0.31
N LEU A 802 -12.64 -2.82 1.06
CA LEU A 802 -12.88 -4.25 1.34
C LEU A 802 -13.21 -5.03 0.06
N ALA A 803 -14.04 -4.48 -0.84
CA ALA A 803 -14.36 -5.11 -2.11
C ALA A 803 -13.11 -5.25 -3.01
N GLY A 804 -12.29 -4.20 -3.11
CA GLY A 804 -11.02 -4.25 -3.84
C GLY A 804 -10.08 -5.30 -3.27
N PHE A 805 -9.95 -5.37 -1.94
CA PHE A 805 -9.13 -6.38 -1.28
C PHE A 805 -9.58 -7.81 -1.58
N VAL A 806 -10.89 -8.06 -1.54
CA VAL A 806 -11.45 -9.38 -1.88
C VAL A 806 -11.17 -9.74 -3.33
N ILE A 807 -11.27 -8.79 -4.27
CA ILE A 807 -10.95 -9.03 -5.68
C ILE A 807 -9.47 -9.44 -5.86
N VAL A 808 -8.52 -8.77 -5.19
CA VAL A 808 -7.13 -9.22 -5.18
C VAL A 808 -7.03 -10.61 -4.55
N GLY A 809 -7.73 -10.84 -3.45
CA GLY A 809 -7.75 -12.08 -2.69
C GLY A 809 -8.32 -13.28 -3.44
N LEU A 810 -9.12 -13.08 -4.50
CA LEU A 810 -9.54 -14.20 -5.37
C LEU A 810 -8.34 -14.88 -6.05
N PHE A 811 -7.23 -14.14 -6.21
CA PHE A 811 -6.04 -14.59 -6.93
C PHE A 811 -4.78 -14.59 -6.05
N ASP A 812 -4.88 -14.26 -4.76
CA ASP A 812 -3.76 -14.29 -3.82
C ASP A 812 -4.22 -14.53 -2.37
N SER A 813 -3.32 -15.00 -1.49
CA SER A 813 -3.67 -15.40 -0.12
C SER A 813 -3.85 -14.24 0.85
N LEU A 814 -3.16 -13.17 0.75
CA LEU A 814 -3.19 -11.88 1.49
C LEU A 814 -3.15 -11.95 3.03
N ILE A 815 -3.97 -12.79 3.68
CA ILE A 815 -4.08 -12.83 5.16
C ILE A 815 -3.02 -13.70 5.85
N ASP A 816 -2.20 -14.39 5.11
CA ASP A 816 -1.00 -15.09 5.61
C ASP A 816 0.18 -14.11 5.88
N ALA A 817 0.07 -12.87 5.39
CA ALA A 817 0.96 -11.76 5.70
C ALA A 817 0.40 -10.93 6.87
N PRO A 818 1.04 -10.98 8.09
CA PRO A 818 0.44 -10.41 9.30
C PRO A 818 0.08 -8.93 9.19
N ARG A 819 0.93 -8.11 8.59
CA ARG A 819 0.68 -6.66 8.43
C ARG A 819 -0.52 -6.37 7.55
N ILE A 820 -0.71 -7.11 6.47
CA ILE A 820 -1.84 -6.93 5.55
C ILE A 820 -3.13 -7.49 6.17
N ALA A 821 -3.05 -8.64 6.82
CA ALA A 821 -4.15 -9.20 7.59
C ALA A 821 -4.63 -8.23 8.69
N PHE A 822 -3.70 -7.59 9.41
CA PHE A 822 -4.02 -6.57 10.39
C PHE A 822 -4.78 -5.39 9.76
N LEU A 823 -4.30 -4.84 8.63
CA LEU A 823 -4.99 -3.76 7.92
C LEU A 823 -6.40 -4.18 7.49
N PHE A 824 -6.56 -5.38 6.93
CA PHE A 824 -7.86 -5.90 6.53
C PHE A 824 -8.83 -6.00 7.72
N TYR A 825 -8.43 -6.65 8.80
CA TYR A 825 -9.28 -6.80 9.99
C TYR A 825 -9.54 -5.46 10.69
N ALA A 826 -8.58 -4.53 10.68
CA ALA A 826 -8.77 -3.17 11.19
C ALA A 826 -9.81 -2.39 10.38
N LEU A 827 -9.79 -2.51 9.05
CA LEU A 827 -10.80 -1.88 8.19
C LEU A 827 -12.19 -2.51 8.40
N MET A 828 -12.24 -3.83 8.55
CA MET A 828 -13.46 -4.55 8.84
C MET A 828 -14.06 -4.14 10.19
N ALA A 829 -13.23 -4.04 11.24
CA ALA A 829 -13.63 -3.57 12.57
C ALA A 829 -14.11 -2.11 12.56
N LEU A 830 -13.40 -1.23 11.82
CA LEU A 830 -13.85 0.13 11.58
C LEU A 830 -15.24 0.12 10.93
N GLY A 831 -15.45 -0.67 9.87
CA GLY A 831 -16.74 -0.77 9.18
C GLY A 831 -17.88 -1.23 10.08
N LEU A 832 -17.64 -2.20 10.95
CA LEU A 832 -18.61 -2.64 11.95
C LEU A 832 -18.94 -1.54 12.97
N GLY A 833 -18.00 -0.65 13.27
CA GLY A 833 -18.15 0.47 14.20
C GLY A 833 -18.89 1.69 13.63
N LEU A 834 -18.93 1.89 12.30
CA LEU A 834 -19.51 3.08 11.70
C LEU A 834 -21.03 3.16 11.89
N ARG A 835 -21.54 4.36 12.19
CA ARG A 835 -22.98 4.68 12.38
C ARG A 835 -23.34 5.95 11.65
N ALA A 836 -24.62 6.03 11.20
CA ALA A 836 -25.17 7.30 10.81
C ALA A 836 -25.13 8.24 12.02
N SER A 837 -24.55 9.42 11.86
CA SER A 837 -24.81 10.49 12.83
C SER A 837 -26.29 10.80 12.75
N SER A 838 -27.05 10.48 13.81
CA SER A 838 -28.37 11.07 13.95
C SER A 838 -28.14 12.58 14.02
N ARG A 839 -28.38 13.30 12.94
CA ARG A 839 -28.64 14.72 13.01
C ARG A 839 -29.93 14.87 13.84
N LYS A 840 -29.81 15.00 15.14
CA LYS A 840 -30.78 15.77 15.86
C LYS A 840 -30.72 17.15 15.20
N SER A 841 -31.82 17.57 14.58
CA SER A 841 -31.97 18.94 14.15
C SER A 841 -31.62 19.80 15.37
N HIS A 842 -30.47 20.46 15.35
CA HIS A 842 -30.21 21.52 16.31
C HIS A 842 -31.29 22.55 16.04
N ARG A 843 -32.35 22.55 16.87
CA ARG A 843 -33.20 23.72 16.98
C ARG A 843 -32.32 24.85 17.51
N PRO A 844 -32.35 26.04 16.90
CA PRO A 844 -31.66 27.20 17.44
C PRO A 844 -32.24 27.41 18.87
N GLY A 845 -31.41 27.26 19.91
CA GLY A 845 -31.84 27.38 21.29
C GLY A 845 -31.62 26.15 22.17
N ASP A 846 -30.96 25.06 21.68
CA ASP A 846 -30.66 23.88 22.50
C ASP A 846 -29.52 24.21 23.51
N PRO A 847 -29.78 24.10 24.84
CA PRO A 847 -28.77 24.41 25.87
C PRO A 847 -27.49 23.61 25.77
N ASP A 848 -27.53 22.42 25.13
CA ASP A 848 -26.34 21.56 24.96
C ASP A 848 -25.29 22.16 24.01
N SER A 849 -25.68 23.05 23.09
CA SER A 849 -24.71 23.72 22.18
C SER A 849 -23.92 24.84 22.89
N ARG A 850 -24.45 25.45 23.95
CA ARG A 850 -23.70 26.40 24.77
C ARG A 850 -22.74 25.69 25.72
N LEU A 851 -23.12 24.54 26.27
CA LEU A 851 -22.22 23.74 27.12
C LEU A 851 -20.99 23.18 26.37
N GLU A 852 -21.08 22.83 25.07
CA GLU A 852 -19.93 22.41 24.30
C GLU A 852 -18.92 23.54 24.00
N LEU A 853 -19.38 24.77 23.85
CA LEU A 853 -18.52 25.95 23.68
C LEU A 853 -17.92 26.42 25.02
N GLU A 854 -18.68 26.35 26.11
CA GLU A 854 -18.19 26.75 27.45
C GLU A 854 -17.21 25.74 28.05
N THR A 855 -17.30 24.43 27.68
CA THR A 855 -16.32 23.41 28.12
C THR A 855 -15.03 23.38 27.31
N LEU A 856 -15.02 23.95 26.11
CA LEU A 856 -13.82 24.04 25.27
C LEU A 856 -12.97 25.29 25.58
N GLN A 857 -13.57 26.34 26.12
CA GLN A 857 -12.89 27.59 26.40
C GLN A 857 -11.82 27.48 27.51
N PRO A 858 -12.06 26.83 28.66
CA PRO A 858 -11.03 26.67 29.69
C PRO A 858 -9.87 25.73 29.28
N GLU A 859 -10.15 24.68 28.47
CA GLU A 859 -9.09 23.78 27.99
C GLU A 859 -8.19 24.44 26.91
N LEU A 860 -8.76 25.31 26.10
CA LEU A 860 -8.01 26.13 25.16
C LEU A 860 -7.20 27.20 25.89
N GLU A 861 -7.75 27.86 26.91
CA GLU A 861 -7.06 28.86 27.70
C GLU A 861 -5.93 28.25 28.54
N SER A 862 -6.13 27.09 29.16
CA SER A 862 -5.07 26.38 29.88
C SER A 862 -3.96 25.84 28.95
N ALA A 863 -4.29 25.41 27.73
CA ALA A 863 -3.31 25.01 26.74
C ALA A 863 -2.51 26.19 26.17
N PHE A 864 -3.13 27.38 26.11
CA PHE A 864 -2.46 28.63 25.72
C PHE A 864 -1.59 29.23 26.83
N GLU A 865 -1.95 29.03 28.09
CA GLU A 865 -1.14 29.46 29.24
C GLU A 865 0.11 28.56 29.46
N ALA A 866 0.00 27.28 29.11
CA ALA A 866 1.07 26.32 29.27
C ALA A 866 2.18 26.38 28.18
N ALA A 867 1.99 27.16 27.10
CA ALA A 867 2.95 27.21 25.99
C ALA A 867 3.23 28.67 25.54
N PRO A 868 4.00 29.46 26.33
CA PRO A 868 4.31 30.85 25.98
C PRO A 868 5.12 31.01 24.67
N GLU A 869 5.81 29.98 24.25
CA GLU A 869 6.55 29.97 22.96
C GLU A 869 5.63 29.91 21.73
N VAL A 870 4.49 29.21 21.81
CA VAL A 870 3.50 29.17 20.73
C VAL A 870 2.84 30.53 20.56
N ARG A 871 2.62 31.28 21.65
CA ARG A 871 2.08 32.64 21.62
C ARG A 871 3.03 33.64 20.95
N ARG A 872 4.33 33.51 21.18
CA ARG A 872 5.38 34.35 20.52
C ARG A 872 5.49 34.04 19.03
N ALA A 873 5.42 32.75 18.64
CA ALA A 873 5.48 32.33 17.25
C ALA A 873 4.24 32.78 16.43
N MET A 874 3.05 32.79 17.03
CA MET A 874 1.83 33.28 16.39
C MET A 874 1.79 34.82 16.28
N ALA A 875 2.30 35.53 17.28
CA ALA A 875 2.45 36.98 17.22
C ALA A 875 3.47 37.42 16.15
N ALA A 876 4.56 36.67 16.01
CA ALA A 876 5.56 36.87 14.97
C ALA A 876 5.02 36.57 13.55
N ALA A 877 4.03 35.68 13.45
CA ALA A 877 3.34 35.33 12.19
C ALA A 877 2.15 36.27 11.84
N GLY A 878 1.93 37.35 12.58
CA GLY A 878 0.91 38.36 12.28
C GLY A 878 -0.54 37.93 12.55
N VAL A 879 -0.77 36.87 13.31
CA VAL A 879 -2.12 36.40 13.65
C VAL A 879 -2.70 37.23 14.79
N LYS A 880 -3.61 38.17 14.48
CA LYS A 880 -4.34 38.96 15.50
C LYS A 880 -5.38 38.07 16.19
N LEU A 881 -5.17 37.73 17.45
CA LEU A 881 -6.17 37.14 18.33
C LEU A 881 -7.15 38.25 18.76
N LYS A 882 -8.44 38.07 18.47
CA LYS A 882 -9.50 38.93 19.02
C LYS A 882 -9.58 38.68 20.52
N GLY A 883 -9.34 39.70 21.31
CA GLY A 883 -9.57 39.67 22.75
C GLY A 883 -11.06 39.50 23.08
N PRO A 884 -11.39 39.05 24.30
CA PRO A 884 -12.77 38.84 24.72
C PRO A 884 -13.57 40.14 24.64
N PRO A 885 -14.85 40.10 24.25
CA PRO A 885 -15.73 41.25 24.34
C PRO A 885 -15.92 41.61 25.81
N ARG A 886 -15.75 42.89 26.13
CA ARG A 886 -16.05 43.51 27.44
C ARG A 886 -17.56 43.46 27.67
#